data_3b987ca55df6527c8efb8c70c7cc6f8e
#
_entry.id   3b987ca55df6527c8efb8c70c7cc6f8e
#
_cell.length_a   1.000
_cell.length_b   1.000
_cell.length_c   1.000
_cell.angle_alpha   90.00
_cell.angle_beta   90.00
_cell.angle_gamma   90.00
#
_symmetry.space_group_name_H-M   'P 1'
#
loop_
_entity.id
_entity.type
_entity.pdbx_description
1 polymer ?
#
loop_
_entity_poly.entity_id
_entity_poly.type
_entity_poly.pdbx_seq_one_letter_code
_entity_poly.pdbx_strand_id
1 'polypeptide(L)'
;MSDDPSLRDKYKFNSRGTDTFLRATWDEVNGYIARAMIAICQTYTGSDGRRRLGKDGYQPEMITETRGAGVRTMKFRGGMGLLGVIGKYGTYRMSNMMALLDARVRSVAPQEALGGRNWSNYTWHGDQAPGQPFVHGLQCADCDFNDLRNTKLHVQVGKNLVENKMPDSHWFIEIMERGGKVVTISPEYSPPATKSDYWISVRPGLSDTAIFLAISKLIMDRRWYDEPFVKQFTDLPLLVRTDTLKRLQAQDVFPNYAPGLARSGPSYTIQGLTDDQYKRIGDFVVRDRATGEFKPITRDDVGKVMADKGLDPELEWKGTVRLADGSQVEAMTLWEMYKIHLQDYDLDATAEICGAPKAMIEQLAQDIATIKPAAIHVGEGINHWFHATLHNRATYLPLMLTGNIGKPGAGCYAWAGNYKAALFQSAPWSGPGFKGWVAEDPFMPSLDPAASGKDVRVRAYTKDEEPAYWDHGDQALIVDTPSRGRKNFTGATHMPTPTKFLWFTNVNLINNAKWAYGLIKNVNPKIDLIINQDVEMTATAEYSDITLPASTWMEFEHLEVTASCSNPFLQIWGGQGLKPLYDTRDDAMILAGVAQKLGEILQDQRYADYWKFALEGRPQIYIQRLLDASTTTSAYKVEDIMAGKYGEPGTALMLFRTYPRIPFWEQIHENLPFFTDTGRLNAYTDIPEAIEYGENFIVHREGPEATPYLPNVIVSTNPYIRPENYGITPAMLQQQLLDADVRTIANNKMSWAEAKQTKNPLWEQGFRFYALTPKTRHRAHSQWSAEIWHNIWDSNFGDPYRKDKRLPASGDHQMHMNPAAAQDLGIQDGDYVYVDANPADRPYLHATSDDPFFKVARLKLRVKYNPAYPYQIIMIKHSPFMATEKSVKAHETRPDGRAVSEDTGYQANLRYGSHQSITRDWSMPMHQTDTLFHKKKVEMAFMFGGEADNHAVNTVPKETLVRVVKAEDGGPEGKGLWEVAKTERGRTPASEDDFMKKYLSGGLIIST
;
A
#
# COMPACT_ATOMS: atom_id res chain seq x y z
N MET A 1 -32.40 -15.17 4.95
CA MET A 1 -32.28 -15.25 3.49
C MET A 1 -33.59 -15.46 2.79
N SER A 2 -34.62 -15.06 3.42
CA SER A 2 -35.96 -15.08 2.87
C SER A 2 -36.22 -13.81 2.07
N ASP A 3 -37.09 -13.90 1.06
CA ASP A 3 -37.66 -12.72 0.39
C ASP A 3 -38.68 -11.99 1.28
N ASP A 4 -39.06 -12.59 2.39
CA ASP A 4 -39.98 -12.03 3.36
C ASP A 4 -39.22 -11.01 4.24
N PRO A 5 -39.54 -9.71 4.16
CA PRO A 5 -38.93 -8.68 4.97
C PRO A 5 -39.03 -8.95 6.48
N SER A 6 -40.14 -9.54 6.95
CA SER A 6 -40.34 -9.83 8.36
C SER A 6 -39.34 -10.85 8.90
N LEU A 7 -38.89 -11.77 8.06
CA LEU A 7 -37.87 -12.75 8.43
C LEU A 7 -36.46 -12.14 8.39
N ARG A 8 -36.21 -11.18 7.49
CA ARG A 8 -34.93 -10.43 7.49
C ARG A 8 -34.82 -9.54 8.72
N ASP A 9 -35.91 -8.85 9.09
CA ASP A 9 -35.94 -8.02 10.29
C ASP A 9 -35.72 -8.82 11.57
N LYS A 10 -36.11 -10.08 11.58
CA LYS A 10 -35.85 -11.00 12.69
C LYS A 10 -34.35 -11.20 12.97
N TYR A 11 -33.49 -11.13 11.95
CA TYR A 11 -32.04 -11.31 12.11
C TYR A 11 -31.30 -10.06 12.57
N LYS A 12 -31.96 -8.92 12.62
CA LYS A 12 -31.44 -7.67 13.20
C LYS A 12 -30.05 -7.28 12.68
N PHE A 13 -29.83 -7.33 11.36
CA PHE A 13 -28.55 -6.94 10.77
C PHE A 13 -28.07 -5.54 11.17
N ASN A 14 -28.99 -4.67 11.61
CA ASN A 14 -28.67 -3.33 12.08
C ASN A 14 -28.13 -3.29 13.52
N SER A 15 -28.16 -4.41 14.23
CA SER A 15 -27.64 -4.49 15.61
C SER A 15 -26.15 -4.81 15.69
N ARG A 16 -25.48 -5.05 14.55
CA ARG A 16 -24.02 -5.21 14.51
C ARG A 16 -23.32 -4.02 15.12
N GLY A 17 -22.33 -4.27 15.95
CA GLY A 17 -21.62 -3.22 16.69
C GLY A 17 -22.35 -2.71 17.94
N THR A 18 -23.59 -3.15 18.19
CA THR A 18 -24.35 -2.75 19.38
C THR A 18 -24.87 -3.94 20.20
N ASP A 19 -24.92 -5.12 19.59
CA ASP A 19 -25.43 -6.33 20.22
C ASP A 19 -24.34 -7.06 21.06
N THR A 20 -24.74 -8.08 21.76
CA THR A 20 -23.84 -8.93 22.57
C THR A 20 -23.53 -10.21 21.84
N PHE A 21 -22.31 -10.72 22.03
CA PHE A 21 -21.91 -12.02 21.50
C PHE A 21 -22.27 -13.12 22.49
N LEU A 22 -22.72 -14.24 21.95
CA LEU A 22 -22.92 -15.49 22.67
C LEU A 22 -21.71 -16.40 22.42
N ARG A 23 -21.20 -17.00 23.49
CA ARG A 23 -20.16 -18.01 23.36
C ARG A 23 -20.76 -19.31 22.79
N ALA A 24 -20.09 -19.86 21.79
CA ALA A 24 -20.45 -21.12 21.15
C ALA A 24 -19.23 -22.05 21.10
N THR A 25 -19.47 -23.34 20.97
CA THR A 25 -18.41 -24.32 20.71
C THR A 25 -17.93 -24.21 19.25
N TRP A 26 -16.71 -24.68 18.97
CA TRP A 26 -16.20 -24.76 17.61
C TRP A 26 -17.08 -25.57 16.67
N ASP A 27 -17.67 -26.68 17.16
CA ASP A 27 -18.56 -27.48 16.34
C ASP A 27 -19.84 -26.76 15.97
N GLU A 28 -20.46 -26.07 16.92
CA GLU A 28 -21.62 -25.22 16.66
C GLU A 28 -21.32 -24.10 15.66
N VAL A 29 -20.23 -23.37 15.88
CA VAL A 29 -19.83 -22.25 15.04
C VAL A 29 -19.50 -22.71 13.62
N ASN A 30 -18.71 -23.77 13.48
CA ASN A 30 -18.41 -24.36 12.17
C ASN A 30 -19.70 -24.80 11.46
N GLY A 31 -20.64 -25.36 12.22
CA GLY A 31 -21.97 -25.73 11.71
C GLY A 31 -22.78 -24.52 11.26
N TYR A 32 -22.78 -23.43 11.99
CA TYR A 32 -23.49 -22.20 11.59
C TYR A 32 -22.88 -21.62 10.32
N ILE A 33 -21.55 -21.51 10.25
CA ILE A 33 -20.85 -20.97 9.07
C ILE A 33 -21.11 -21.86 7.85
N ALA A 34 -20.95 -23.18 7.96
CA ALA A 34 -21.14 -24.11 6.87
C ALA A 34 -22.59 -24.07 6.31
N ARG A 35 -23.60 -24.09 7.18
CA ARG A 35 -24.98 -23.96 6.76
C ARG A 35 -25.30 -22.61 6.11
N ALA A 36 -24.73 -21.54 6.64
CA ALA A 36 -24.89 -20.21 6.04
C ALA A 36 -24.23 -20.13 4.65
N MET A 37 -23.04 -20.69 4.47
CA MET A 37 -22.39 -20.74 3.16
C MET A 37 -23.22 -21.50 2.14
N ILE A 38 -23.79 -22.66 2.52
CA ILE A 38 -24.68 -23.44 1.66
C ILE A 38 -25.90 -22.59 1.30
N ALA A 39 -26.56 -22.02 2.28
CA ALA A 39 -27.79 -21.25 2.10
C ALA A 39 -27.56 -20.00 1.24
N ILE A 40 -26.46 -19.26 1.44
CA ILE A 40 -26.09 -18.09 0.65
C ILE A 40 -25.82 -18.51 -0.80
N CYS A 41 -25.06 -19.59 -1.03
CA CYS A 41 -24.82 -20.11 -2.35
C CYS A 41 -26.13 -20.42 -3.07
N GLN A 42 -27.03 -21.17 -2.44
CA GLN A 42 -28.32 -21.51 -3.01
C GLN A 42 -29.19 -20.29 -3.31
N THR A 43 -29.28 -19.36 -2.37
CA THR A 43 -30.15 -18.17 -2.44
C THR A 43 -29.77 -17.24 -3.59
N TYR A 44 -28.47 -17.08 -3.85
CA TYR A 44 -27.97 -16.13 -4.83
C TYR A 44 -27.49 -16.77 -6.14
N THR A 45 -27.85 -18.03 -6.37
CA THR A 45 -27.58 -18.73 -7.64
C THR A 45 -28.71 -18.54 -8.66
N GLY A 46 -28.36 -18.50 -9.94
CA GLY A 46 -29.29 -18.51 -11.08
C GLY A 46 -30.09 -17.20 -11.25
N SER A 47 -31.24 -17.31 -11.90
CA SER A 47 -32.11 -16.17 -12.22
C SER A 47 -32.73 -15.55 -10.98
N ASP A 48 -33.10 -16.38 -10.02
CA ASP A 48 -33.68 -15.93 -8.75
C ASP A 48 -32.63 -15.17 -7.92
N GLY A 49 -31.41 -15.66 -7.90
CA GLY A 49 -30.28 -14.98 -7.25
C GLY A 49 -30.04 -13.59 -7.85
N ARG A 50 -30.03 -13.49 -9.17
CA ARG A 50 -29.90 -12.20 -9.87
C ARG A 50 -31.03 -11.23 -9.51
N ARG A 51 -32.26 -11.72 -9.49
CA ARG A 51 -33.44 -10.92 -9.11
C ARG A 51 -33.33 -10.39 -7.68
N ARG A 52 -32.86 -11.23 -6.74
CA ARG A 52 -32.65 -10.83 -5.33
C ARG A 52 -31.55 -9.76 -5.21
N LEU A 53 -30.42 -9.96 -5.87
CA LEU A 53 -29.35 -8.96 -5.89
C LEU A 53 -29.82 -7.62 -6.47
N GLY A 54 -30.66 -7.64 -7.52
CA GLY A 54 -31.25 -6.41 -8.04
C GLY A 54 -32.19 -5.71 -7.05
N LYS A 55 -32.97 -6.44 -6.27
CA LYS A 55 -33.76 -5.87 -5.17
C LYS A 55 -32.91 -5.22 -4.06
N ASP A 56 -31.73 -5.75 -3.82
CA ASP A 56 -30.78 -5.20 -2.87
C ASP A 56 -30.00 -3.98 -3.40
N GLY A 57 -30.32 -3.55 -4.64
CA GLY A 57 -29.78 -2.32 -5.24
C GLY A 57 -28.48 -2.50 -6.02
N TYR A 58 -28.01 -3.74 -6.24
CA TYR A 58 -26.82 -3.95 -7.06
C TYR A 58 -27.13 -3.67 -8.53
N GLN A 59 -26.19 -3.02 -9.21
CA GLN A 59 -26.31 -2.69 -10.63
C GLN A 59 -26.23 -3.96 -11.50
N PRO A 60 -26.89 -3.98 -12.68
CA PRO A 60 -26.87 -5.13 -13.57
C PRO A 60 -25.48 -5.61 -13.95
N GLU A 61 -24.55 -4.69 -14.20
CA GLU A 61 -23.16 -4.99 -14.54
C GLU A 61 -22.47 -5.75 -13.41
N MET A 62 -22.67 -5.31 -12.17
CA MET A 62 -22.12 -5.96 -10.98
C MET A 62 -22.70 -7.34 -10.76
N ILE A 63 -24.01 -7.50 -11.01
CA ILE A 63 -24.70 -8.80 -10.91
C ILE A 63 -24.18 -9.77 -11.95
N THR A 64 -23.91 -9.30 -13.17
CA THR A 64 -23.40 -10.12 -14.27
C THR A 64 -22.06 -10.78 -13.89
N GLU A 65 -21.23 -10.13 -13.09
CA GLU A 65 -19.95 -10.66 -12.62
C GLU A 65 -20.06 -11.91 -11.75
N THR A 66 -21.22 -12.17 -11.19
CA THR A 66 -21.45 -13.44 -10.46
C THR A 66 -21.50 -14.63 -11.40
N ARG A 67 -21.71 -14.43 -12.70
CA ARG A 67 -21.92 -15.49 -13.70
C ARG A 67 -23.02 -16.48 -13.29
N GLY A 68 -23.96 -16.01 -12.47
CA GLY A 68 -25.04 -16.83 -11.93
C GLY A 68 -24.64 -17.82 -10.83
N ALA A 69 -23.44 -17.72 -10.31
CA ALA A 69 -22.92 -18.56 -9.24
C ALA A 69 -23.02 -17.82 -7.89
N GLY A 70 -23.81 -18.34 -6.96
CA GLY A 70 -23.99 -17.74 -5.64
C GLY A 70 -22.70 -17.64 -4.83
N VAL A 71 -21.75 -18.54 -5.04
CA VAL A 71 -20.42 -18.49 -4.40
C VAL A 71 -19.64 -17.21 -4.76
N ARG A 72 -19.92 -16.59 -5.89
CA ARG A 72 -19.31 -15.32 -6.29
C ARG A 72 -19.74 -14.13 -5.41
N THR A 73 -20.77 -14.30 -4.59
CA THR A 73 -21.15 -13.32 -3.58
C THR A 73 -20.42 -13.51 -2.25
N MET A 74 -19.58 -14.54 -2.16
CA MET A 74 -18.75 -14.83 -1.00
C MET A 74 -17.36 -14.24 -1.19
N LYS A 75 -16.99 -13.35 -0.28
CA LYS A 75 -15.67 -12.70 -0.29
C LYS A 75 -14.85 -13.10 0.92
N PHE A 76 -13.60 -13.43 0.65
CA PHE A 76 -12.60 -13.79 1.64
C PHE A 76 -11.48 -12.76 1.58
N ARG A 77 -11.12 -12.21 2.73
CA ARG A 77 -10.10 -11.17 2.79
C ARG A 77 -9.05 -11.50 3.84
N GLY A 78 -7.85 -11.79 3.38
CA GLY A 78 -6.68 -11.86 4.25
C GLY A 78 -6.04 -10.49 4.41
N GLY A 79 -5.54 -10.21 5.61
CA GLY A 79 -4.62 -9.11 5.86
C GLY A 79 -3.23 -9.37 5.25
N MET A 80 -2.25 -8.60 5.67
CA MET A 80 -0.87 -8.85 5.26
C MET A 80 -0.35 -10.18 5.86
N GLY A 81 0.28 -10.99 5.02
CA GLY A 81 0.85 -12.28 5.43
C GLY A 81 2.17 -12.17 6.18
N LEU A 82 2.34 -11.15 6.98
CA LEU A 82 3.59 -10.92 7.72
C LEU A 82 3.85 -12.00 8.75
N LEU A 83 2.78 -12.49 9.37
CA LEU A 83 2.85 -13.44 10.46
C LEU A 83 2.75 -14.89 10.02
N GLY A 84 2.23 -15.14 8.81
CA GLY A 84 2.11 -16.50 8.31
C GLY A 84 1.59 -16.54 6.88
N VAL A 85 2.14 -17.45 6.09
CA VAL A 85 1.73 -17.66 4.70
C VAL A 85 0.50 -18.57 4.63
N ILE A 86 0.52 -19.66 5.40
CA ILE A 86 -0.57 -20.66 5.36
C ILE A 86 -1.86 -20.05 5.92
N GLY A 87 -1.79 -19.35 7.04
CA GLY A 87 -2.94 -18.69 7.65
C GLY A 87 -3.57 -17.67 6.73
N LYS A 88 -2.76 -16.75 6.19
CA LYS A 88 -3.26 -15.73 5.27
C LYS A 88 -3.86 -16.31 3.99
N TYR A 89 -3.07 -17.11 3.31
CA TYR A 89 -3.48 -17.67 2.02
C TYR A 89 -4.45 -18.83 2.13
N GLY A 90 -4.73 -19.28 3.34
CA GLY A 90 -5.83 -20.18 3.64
C GLY A 90 -7.17 -19.66 3.16
N THR A 91 -7.40 -18.34 3.20
CA THR A 91 -8.62 -17.74 2.64
C THR A 91 -8.72 -17.90 1.14
N TYR A 92 -7.59 -17.83 0.41
CA TYR A 92 -7.56 -18.12 -1.03
C TYR A 92 -7.88 -19.59 -1.32
N ARG A 93 -7.33 -20.49 -0.51
CA ARG A 93 -7.64 -21.90 -0.60
C ARG A 93 -9.11 -22.17 -0.31
N MET A 94 -9.68 -21.56 0.73
CA MET A 94 -11.10 -21.65 1.05
C MET A 94 -11.97 -21.15 -0.10
N SER A 95 -11.64 -20.00 -0.67
CA SER A 95 -12.34 -19.42 -1.81
C SER A 95 -12.28 -20.34 -3.04
N ASN A 96 -11.13 -20.98 -3.30
CA ASN A 96 -11.00 -21.95 -4.40
C ASN A 96 -11.86 -23.19 -4.19
N MET A 97 -11.93 -23.68 -2.95
CA MET A 97 -12.75 -24.84 -2.56
C MET A 97 -14.25 -24.59 -2.78
N MET A 98 -14.71 -23.36 -2.78
CA MET A 98 -16.12 -23.03 -3.03
C MET A 98 -16.61 -23.53 -4.40
N ALA A 99 -15.71 -23.89 -5.29
CA ALA A 99 -16.07 -24.50 -6.57
C ALA A 99 -16.78 -25.86 -6.39
N LEU A 100 -16.49 -26.62 -5.33
CA LEU A 100 -17.24 -27.83 -5.01
C LEU A 100 -18.71 -27.52 -4.70
N LEU A 101 -18.94 -26.46 -3.93
CA LEU A 101 -20.29 -26.02 -3.57
C LEU A 101 -21.04 -25.48 -4.79
N ASP A 102 -20.37 -24.70 -5.63
CA ASP A 102 -20.93 -24.18 -6.87
C ASP A 102 -21.34 -25.31 -7.83
N ALA A 103 -20.45 -26.30 -8.04
CA ALA A 103 -20.75 -27.46 -8.88
C ALA A 103 -22.00 -28.20 -8.42
N ARG A 104 -22.12 -28.36 -7.10
CA ARG A 104 -23.31 -29.02 -6.50
C ARG A 104 -24.57 -28.20 -6.68
N VAL A 105 -24.55 -26.89 -6.37
CA VAL A 105 -25.74 -26.06 -6.37
C VAL A 105 -26.21 -25.74 -7.78
N ARG A 106 -25.31 -25.45 -8.71
CA ARG A 106 -25.65 -25.24 -10.11
C ARG A 106 -25.79 -26.50 -10.96
N SER A 107 -25.38 -27.65 -10.41
CA SER A 107 -25.31 -28.93 -11.15
C SER A 107 -24.47 -28.82 -12.43
N VAL A 108 -23.32 -28.19 -12.33
CA VAL A 108 -22.38 -28.00 -13.45
C VAL A 108 -21.19 -28.94 -13.37
N ALA A 109 -20.53 -29.17 -14.48
CA ALA A 109 -19.32 -29.99 -14.53
C ALA A 109 -18.17 -29.30 -13.77
N PRO A 110 -17.17 -30.06 -13.28
CA PRO A 110 -16.02 -29.50 -12.60
C PRO A 110 -15.31 -28.36 -13.37
N GLN A 111 -15.30 -28.44 -14.70
CA GLN A 111 -14.67 -27.45 -15.57
C GLN A 111 -15.39 -26.09 -15.57
N GLU A 112 -16.67 -26.08 -15.26
CA GLU A 112 -17.53 -24.88 -15.25
C GLU A 112 -17.74 -24.32 -13.85
N ALA A 113 -17.28 -25.05 -12.82
CA ALA A 113 -17.46 -24.66 -11.44
C ALA A 113 -16.55 -23.48 -11.06
N LEU A 114 -17.14 -22.52 -10.38
CA LEU A 114 -16.50 -21.26 -9.97
C LEU A 114 -16.25 -21.25 -8.45
N GLY A 115 -15.12 -20.69 -8.05
CA GLY A 115 -14.83 -20.45 -6.64
C GLY A 115 -15.43 -19.13 -6.13
N GLY A 116 -15.17 -18.81 -4.88
CA GLY A 116 -15.50 -17.52 -4.28
C GLY A 116 -14.59 -16.40 -4.76
N ARG A 117 -14.62 -15.27 -4.07
CA ARG A 117 -13.78 -14.10 -4.36
C ARG A 117 -12.74 -13.87 -3.27
N ASN A 118 -11.56 -13.47 -3.68
CA ASN A 118 -10.48 -13.12 -2.76
C ASN A 118 -10.02 -11.69 -2.95
N TRP A 119 -9.60 -11.10 -1.83
CA TRP A 119 -8.99 -9.79 -1.82
C TRP A 119 -7.60 -9.82 -1.23
N SER A 120 -6.70 -9.11 -1.87
CA SER A 120 -5.45 -8.71 -1.26
C SER A 120 -5.64 -7.44 -0.44
N ASN A 121 -4.92 -7.32 0.65
CA ASN A 121 -4.88 -6.13 1.47
C ASN A 121 -3.87 -5.08 0.96
N TYR A 122 -3.10 -5.44 -0.04
CA TYR A 122 -1.99 -4.61 -0.52
C TYR A 122 -2.42 -3.24 -1.02
N THR A 123 -3.57 -3.17 -1.68
CA THR A 123 -4.09 -1.97 -2.29
C THR A 123 -4.48 -0.87 -1.31
N TRP A 124 -4.55 -1.19 -0.02
CA TRP A 124 -4.90 -0.22 1.03
C TRP A 124 -3.71 0.46 1.67
N HIS A 125 -2.59 -0.23 1.71
CA HIS A 125 -1.46 0.21 2.49
C HIS A 125 -0.44 1.00 1.70
N GLY A 126 -0.42 0.87 0.35
CA GLY A 126 0.60 1.51 -0.48
C GLY A 126 2.01 1.21 0.02
N ASP A 127 2.21 0.01 0.51
CA ASP A 127 3.47 -0.43 1.09
C ASP A 127 4.58 -0.56 0.06
N GLN A 128 4.25 -0.33 -1.18
CA GLN A 128 5.13 -0.57 -2.30
C GLN A 128 5.65 0.77 -2.81
N ALA A 129 6.81 0.75 -3.38
CA ALA A 129 7.40 1.90 -4.01
C ALA A 129 6.93 1.99 -5.47
N PRO A 130 5.87 2.75 -5.79
CA PRO A 130 5.12 2.61 -7.04
C PRO A 130 5.91 2.97 -8.30
N GLY A 131 6.92 3.79 -8.18
CA GLY A 131 7.78 4.18 -9.29
C GLY A 131 8.91 3.21 -9.60
N GLN A 132 9.26 2.33 -8.68
CA GLN A 132 10.39 1.42 -8.86
C GLN A 132 10.20 0.45 -10.05
N PRO A 133 9.02 -0.11 -10.30
CA PRO A 133 8.80 -0.95 -11.48
C PRO A 133 9.11 -0.24 -12.80
N PHE A 134 8.87 1.05 -12.89
CA PHE A 134 9.21 1.83 -14.10
C PHE A 134 10.72 2.01 -14.27
N VAL A 135 11.49 1.95 -13.19
CA VAL A 135 12.94 2.16 -13.22
C VAL A 135 13.69 0.87 -13.49
N HIS A 136 13.38 -0.20 -12.77
CA HIS A 136 14.17 -1.44 -12.82
C HIS A 136 13.34 -2.71 -13.04
N GLY A 137 12.02 -2.58 -13.18
CA GLY A 137 11.11 -3.68 -13.54
C GLY A 137 10.60 -4.52 -12.37
N LEU A 138 11.04 -4.26 -11.15
CA LEU A 138 10.57 -4.94 -9.95
C LEU A 138 9.78 -3.99 -9.05
N GLN A 139 8.82 -4.55 -8.34
CA GLN A 139 8.06 -3.80 -7.34
C GLN A 139 8.97 -3.26 -6.22
N CYS A 140 10.00 -4.02 -5.87
CA CYS A 140 11.03 -3.62 -4.93
C CYS A 140 12.33 -4.38 -5.23
N ALA A 141 13.44 -3.78 -4.90
CA ALA A 141 14.71 -4.46 -4.94
C ALA A 141 14.81 -5.45 -3.77
N ASP A 142 15.29 -6.64 -4.07
CA ASP A 142 15.60 -7.64 -3.06
C ASP A 142 16.91 -7.25 -2.35
N CYS A 143 16.85 -6.88 -1.09
CA CYS A 143 17.99 -6.40 -0.32
C CYS A 143 17.95 -6.87 1.13
N ASP A 144 19.13 -6.91 1.73
CA ASP A 144 19.30 -7.08 3.17
C ASP A 144 19.67 -5.73 3.79
N PHE A 145 18.92 -5.27 4.76
CA PHE A 145 19.24 -4.01 5.44
C PHE A 145 20.58 -4.03 6.18
N ASN A 146 21.11 -5.21 6.48
CA ASN A 146 22.47 -5.34 6.95
C ASN A 146 23.51 -4.71 6.00
N ASP A 147 23.21 -4.61 4.70
CA ASP A 147 24.08 -3.93 3.74
C ASP A 147 24.22 -2.42 3.99
N LEU A 148 23.27 -1.80 4.68
CA LEU A 148 23.35 -0.38 5.05
C LEU A 148 24.58 -0.05 5.90
N ARG A 149 25.12 -1.01 6.65
CA ARG A 149 26.38 -0.85 7.38
C ARG A 149 27.59 -0.52 6.49
N ASN A 150 27.51 -0.83 5.21
CA ASN A 150 28.55 -0.54 4.23
C ASN A 150 28.39 0.86 3.60
N THR A 151 27.27 1.53 3.85
CA THR A 151 26.96 2.85 3.29
C THR A 151 27.83 3.94 3.92
N LYS A 152 28.35 4.84 3.09
CA LYS A 152 29.08 6.04 3.55
C LYS A 152 28.25 7.30 3.52
N LEU A 153 27.22 7.35 2.67
CA LEU A 153 26.20 8.40 2.67
C LEU A 153 24.83 7.75 2.68
N HIS A 154 24.08 7.96 3.74
CA HIS A 154 22.71 7.46 3.88
C HIS A 154 21.71 8.60 3.89
N VAL A 155 20.82 8.65 2.91
CA VAL A 155 19.77 9.64 2.77
C VAL A 155 18.42 9.01 3.05
N GLN A 156 17.74 9.39 4.12
CA GLN A 156 16.37 8.97 4.41
C GLN A 156 15.37 9.97 3.82
N VAL A 157 14.38 9.46 3.09
CA VAL A 157 13.35 10.30 2.44
C VAL A 157 11.97 9.79 2.81
N GLY A 158 11.19 10.60 3.49
CA GLY A 158 9.86 10.21 3.95
C GLY A 158 9.88 8.94 4.81
N LYS A 159 10.99 8.70 5.51
CA LYS A 159 11.26 7.50 6.28
C LYS A 159 11.60 7.83 7.73
N ASN A 160 10.92 7.21 8.66
CA ASN A 160 11.27 7.27 10.07
C ASN A 160 11.75 5.90 10.53
N LEU A 161 13.03 5.59 10.22
CA LEU A 161 13.61 4.26 10.47
C LEU A 161 13.62 3.93 11.97
N VAL A 162 13.87 4.92 12.81
CA VAL A 162 13.99 4.73 14.26
C VAL A 162 12.68 4.35 14.93
N GLU A 163 11.55 4.89 14.46
CA GLU A 163 10.24 4.60 15.06
C GLU A 163 9.43 3.54 14.31
N ASN A 164 9.59 3.48 13.00
CA ASN A 164 8.73 2.65 12.15
C ASN A 164 9.37 1.33 11.73
N LYS A 165 10.68 1.22 11.92
CA LYS A 165 11.50 0.04 11.61
C LYS A 165 12.46 -0.26 12.75
N MET A 166 11.98 -0.29 13.95
CA MET A 166 12.81 -0.46 15.16
C MET A 166 13.80 -1.61 15.08
N PRO A 167 13.45 -2.80 14.56
CA PRO A 167 14.42 -3.89 14.43
C PRO A 167 15.61 -3.55 13.54
N ASP A 168 15.43 -2.66 12.57
CA ASP A 168 16.48 -2.29 11.61
C ASP A 168 17.20 -0.98 12.02
N SER A 169 16.78 -0.34 13.10
CA SER A 169 17.34 0.97 13.52
C SER A 169 18.81 0.89 13.93
N HIS A 170 19.27 -0.27 14.39
CA HIS A 170 20.69 -0.46 14.74
C HIS A 170 21.61 -0.33 13.51
N TRP A 171 21.15 -0.71 12.33
CA TRP A 171 21.94 -0.52 11.10
C TRP A 171 22.15 0.96 10.79
N PHE A 172 21.15 1.79 11.08
CA PHE A 172 21.28 3.23 10.96
C PHE A 172 22.32 3.80 11.92
N ILE A 173 22.39 3.29 13.15
CA ILE A 173 23.40 3.67 14.15
C ILE A 173 24.79 3.21 13.70
N GLU A 174 24.92 1.98 13.17
CA GLU A 174 26.21 1.46 12.68
C GLU A 174 26.81 2.31 11.54
N ILE A 175 25.98 2.92 10.69
CA ILE A 175 26.47 3.82 9.64
C ILE A 175 27.24 4.98 10.28
N MET A 176 26.67 5.61 11.30
CA MET A 176 27.30 6.72 12.01
C MET A 176 28.56 6.29 12.78
N GLU A 177 28.52 5.15 13.46
CA GLU A 177 29.66 4.60 14.19
C GLU A 177 30.84 4.28 13.30
N ARG A 178 30.59 3.98 12.02
CA ARG A 178 31.60 3.75 10.98
C ARG A 178 32.03 5.02 10.25
N GLY A 179 31.57 6.20 10.71
CA GLY A 179 31.91 7.49 10.13
C GLY A 179 31.16 7.80 8.82
N GLY A 180 30.06 7.10 8.54
CA GLY A 180 29.16 7.43 7.45
C GLY A 180 28.33 8.67 7.75
N LYS A 181 28.03 9.44 6.70
CA LYS A 181 27.19 10.64 6.75
C LYS A 181 25.73 10.29 6.61
N VAL A 182 24.90 10.90 7.42
CA VAL A 182 23.45 10.67 7.42
C VAL A 182 22.68 11.95 7.15
N VAL A 183 21.74 11.90 6.21
CA VAL A 183 20.85 13.01 5.83
C VAL A 183 19.41 12.57 5.95
N THR A 184 18.56 13.41 6.52
CA THR A 184 17.12 13.17 6.58
C THR A 184 16.37 14.25 5.81
N ILE A 185 15.50 13.83 4.89
CA ILE A 185 14.56 14.68 4.16
C ILE A 185 13.16 14.33 4.69
N SER A 186 12.57 15.26 5.41
CA SER A 186 11.23 15.08 6.01
C SER A 186 10.59 16.43 6.34
N PRO A 187 9.24 16.51 6.36
CA PRO A 187 8.56 17.75 6.72
C PRO A 187 8.68 18.12 8.21
N GLU A 188 8.94 17.15 9.08
CA GLU A 188 9.09 17.34 10.53
C GLU A 188 10.49 16.99 11.01
N TYR A 189 10.88 17.56 12.14
CA TYR A 189 12.13 17.22 12.83
C TYR A 189 11.97 15.91 13.57
N SER A 190 12.01 14.83 12.82
CA SER A 190 11.75 13.44 13.25
C SER A 190 12.92 12.86 14.09
N PRO A 191 12.73 11.76 14.82
CA PRO A 191 13.81 11.07 15.53
C PRO A 191 15.05 10.78 14.67
N PRO A 192 14.97 10.30 13.42
CA PRO A 192 16.16 10.22 12.56
C PRO A 192 16.81 11.57 12.28
N ALA A 193 16.04 12.64 12.12
CA ALA A 193 16.57 13.96 11.88
C ALA A 193 17.44 14.46 13.05
N THR A 194 17.11 14.07 14.29
CA THR A 194 17.91 14.42 15.47
C THR A 194 19.30 13.78 15.48
N LYS A 195 19.54 12.79 14.64
CA LYS A 195 20.80 12.04 14.51
C LYS A 195 21.51 12.31 13.20
N SER A 196 20.88 13.04 12.30
CA SER A 196 21.44 13.34 10.98
C SER A 196 22.50 14.45 11.02
N ASP A 197 23.47 14.38 10.14
CA ASP A 197 24.46 15.46 9.94
C ASP A 197 23.77 16.75 9.52
N TYR A 198 22.70 16.63 8.72
CA TYR A 198 21.78 17.72 8.44
C TYR A 198 20.40 17.20 8.07
N TRP A 199 19.40 18.04 8.33
CA TRP A 199 18.00 17.81 8.03
C TRP A 199 17.51 18.81 6.99
N ILE A 200 16.93 18.29 5.93
CA ILE A 200 16.27 19.09 4.88
C ILE A 200 14.77 19.04 5.14
N SER A 201 14.23 20.13 5.65
CA SER A 201 12.78 20.30 5.78
C SER A 201 12.15 20.53 4.44
N VAL A 202 11.05 19.84 4.14
CA VAL A 202 10.35 19.94 2.87
C VAL A 202 8.88 20.23 3.07
N ARG A 203 8.29 20.96 2.14
CA ARG A 203 6.86 21.12 2.03
C ARG A 203 6.24 19.77 1.62
N PRO A 204 5.26 19.21 2.36
CA PRO A 204 4.53 18.02 1.94
C PRO A 204 3.82 18.23 0.59
N GLY A 205 3.51 17.14 -0.11
CA GLY A 205 2.82 17.17 -1.39
C GLY A 205 3.74 17.05 -2.61
N LEU A 206 4.57 16.01 -2.64
CA LEU A 206 5.43 15.64 -3.78
C LEU A 206 6.63 16.56 -4.04
N SER A 207 6.92 17.52 -3.17
CA SER A 207 7.99 18.50 -3.40
C SER A 207 9.40 17.89 -3.38
N ASP A 208 9.58 16.72 -2.77
CA ASP A 208 10.83 15.94 -2.81
C ASP A 208 11.25 15.60 -4.24
N THR A 209 10.30 15.42 -5.15
CA THR A 209 10.58 15.15 -6.57
C THR A 209 11.45 16.24 -7.17
N ALA A 210 11.12 17.51 -6.90
CA ALA A 210 11.89 18.65 -7.39
C ALA A 210 13.33 18.66 -6.86
N ILE A 211 13.53 18.28 -5.59
CA ILE A 211 14.87 18.17 -4.97
C ILE A 211 15.74 17.21 -5.77
N PHE A 212 15.25 15.99 -6.06
CA PHE A 212 16.04 14.97 -6.77
C PHE A 212 16.26 15.33 -8.24
N LEU A 213 15.34 16.07 -8.86
CA LEU A 213 15.54 16.64 -10.20
C LEU A 213 16.62 17.72 -10.19
N ALA A 214 16.63 18.63 -9.22
CA ALA A 214 17.68 19.63 -9.07
C ALA A 214 19.06 19.00 -8.78
N ILE A 215 19.11 17.99 -7.91
CA ILE A 215 20.33 17.21 -7.65
C ILE A 215 20.84 16.61 -8.94
N SER A 216 19.98 15.99 -9.73
CA SER A 216 20.32 15.37 -11.00
C SER A 216 20.82 16.39 -12.02
N LYS A 217 20.17 17.57 -12.07
CA LYS A 217 20.66 18.70 -12.88
C LYS A 217 22.08 19.11 -12.51
N LEU A 218 22.36 19.32 -11.22
CA LEU A 218 23.70 19.70 -10.75
C LEU A 218 24.75 18.65 -11.09
N ILE A 219 24.40 17.36 -10.93
CA ILE A 219 25.29 16.25 -11.27
C ILE A 219 25.62 16.27 -12.77
N MET A 220 24.62 16.50 -13.64
CA MET A 220 24.83 16.58 -15.09
C MET A 220 25.62 17.82 -15.47
N ASP A 221 25.24 19.00 -15.00
CA ASP A 221 25.85 20.29 -15.35
C ASP A 221 27.34 20.37 -14.90
N ARG A 222 27.64 19.81 -13.74
CA ARG A 222 28.99 19.80 -13.18
C ARG A 222 29.83 18.58 -13.59
N ARG A 223 29.26 17.72 -14.44
CA ARG A 223 29.91 16.47 -14.92
C ARG A 223 30.35 15.55 -13.78
N TRP A 224 29.56 15.46 -12.74
CA TRP A 224 29.81 14.57 -11.59
C TRP A 224 29.28 13.13 -11.80
N TYR A 225 28.76 12.83 -12.99
CA TYR A 225 28.21 11.53 -13.33
C TYR A 225 29.29 10.50 -13.69
N ASP A 226 28.94 9.24 -13.56
CA ASP A 226 29.75 8.08 -13.98
C ASP A 226 29.38 7.74 -15.44
N GLU A 227 30.09 8.34 -16.41
CA GLU A 227 29.78 8.17 -17.83
C GLU A 227 29.75 6.69 -18.26
N PRO A 228 30.73 5.83 -17.89
CA PRO A 228 30.67 4.40 -18.22
C PRO A 228 29.42 3.72 -17.70
N PHE A 229 29.03 3.99 -16.44
CA PHE A 229 27.82 3.41 -15.85
C PHE A 229 26.57 3.89 -16.57
N VAL A 230 26.45 5.18 -16.82
CA VAL A 230 25.31 5.79 -17.53
C VAL A 230 25.12 5.13 -18.89
N LYS A 231 26.18 4.97 -19.67
CA LYS A 231 26.13 4.36 -21.01
C LYS A 231 25.75 2.88 -20.98
N GLN A 232 26.26 2.14 -20.01
CA GLN A 232 26.13 0.70 -19.98
C GLN A 232 24.84 0.19 -19.34
N PHE A 233 24.32 0.93 -18.35
CA PHE A 233 23.26 0.41 -17.49
C PHE A 233 21.99 1.26 -17.45
N THR A 234 21.94 2.40 -18.16
CA THR A 234 20.75 3.25 -18.21
C THR A 234 20.19 3.39 -19.62
N ASP A 235 18.95 3.84 -19.73
CA ASP A 235 18.31 4.12 -21.00
C ASP A 235 18.67 5.50 -21.59
N LEU A 236 19.46 6.30 -20.86
CA LEU A 236 19.82 7.67 -21.25
C LEU A 236 20.49 7.83 -22.63
N PRO A 237 21.29 6.86 -23.12
CA PRO A 237 21.85 6.95 -24.49
C PRO A 237 20.90 6.54 -25.60
N LEU A 238 19.70 6.00 -25.30
CA LEU A 238 18.74 5.56 -26.30
C LEU A 238 18.12 6.75 -27.04
N LEU A 239 17.82 6.54 -28.33
CA LEU A 239 17.20 7.55 -29.17
C LEU A 239 15.69 7.57 -29.01
N VAL A 240 15.12 8.75 -28.90
CA VAL A 240 13.67 8.99 -28.85
C VAL A 240 13.27 9.90 -29.99
N ARG A 241 12.16 9.57 -30.65
CA ARG A 241 11.54 10.39 -31.68
C ARG A 241 10.86 11.61 -31.03
N THR A 242 11.09 12.78 -31.58
CA THR A 242 10.54 14.02 -31.02
C THR A 242 9.08 14.27 -31.37
N ASP A 243 8.58 13.58 -32.40
CA ASP A 243 7.19 13.65 -32.84
C ASP A 243 6.25 12.79 -31.97
N THR A 244 6.56 11.49 -31.83
CA THR A 244 5.74 10.53 -31.09
C THR A 244 6.15 10.35 -29.64
N LEU A 245 7.31 10.83 -29.24
CA LEU A 245 7.91 10.64 -27.92
C LEU A 245 8.20 9.19 -27.57
N LYS A 246 8.26 8.32 -28.57
CA LYS A 246 8.61 6.91 -28.41
C LYS A 246 10.10 6.68 -28.67
N ARG A 247 10.69 5.74 -27.94
CA ARG A 247 12.03 5.26 -28.25
C ARG A 247 12.07 4.69 -29.66
N LEU A 248 13.11 4.99 -30.41
CA LEU A 248 13.36 4.37 -31.70
C LEU A 248 13.67 2.89 -31.52
N GLN A 249 12.90 2.04 -32.16
CA GLN A 249 13.15 0.61 -32.21
C GLN A 249 14.04 0.26 -33.40
N ALA A 250 14.87 -0.75 -33.26
CA ALA A 250 15.80 -1.15 -34.31
C ALA A 250 15.06 -1.55 -35.62
N GLN A 251 13.92 -2.16 -35.50
CA GLN A 251 13.06 -2.53 -36.64
C GLN A 251 12.52 -1.32 -37.42
N ASP A 252 12.42 -0.16 -36.77
CA ASP A 252 11.95 1.06 -37.44
C ASP A 252 13.07 1.70 -38.28
N VAL A 253 14.33 1.42 -37.97
CA VAL A 253 15.51 2.04 -38.59
C VAL A 253 16.22 1.12 -39.56
N PHE A 254 16.35 -0.17 -39.25
CA PHE A 254 17.13 -1.10 -40.06
C PHE A 254 16.21 -1.98 -40.91
N PRO A 255 16.33 -1.90 -42.25
CA PRO A 255 15.54 -2.77 -43.15
C PRO A 255 15.74 -4.27 -42.85
N ASN A 256 14.66 -5.02 -42.79
CA ASN A 256 14.67 -6.46 -42.49
C ASN A 256 15.26 -6.86 -41.14
N TYR A 257 15.34 -5.95 -40.18
CA TYR A 257 15.79 -6.27 -38.85
C TYR A 257 14.84 -7.28 -38.19
N ALA A 258 15.41 -8.39 -37.77
CA ALA A 258 14.69 -9.37 -36.96
C ALA A 258 15.02 -9.10 -35.50
N PRO A 259 14.04 -8.70 -34.67
CA PRO A 259 14.27 -8.48 -33.23
C PRO A 259 14.87 -9.72 -32.59
N GLY A 260 15.92 -9.53 -31.83
CA GLY A 260 16.48 -10.56 -30.97
C GLY A 260 15.43 -10.94 -29.94
N LEU A 261 15.08 -12.22 -29.87
CA LEU A 261 14.31 -12.68 -28.73
C LEU A 261 15.22 -12.59 -27.51
N ALA A 262 14.88 -11.74 -26.57
CA ALA A 262 15.59 -11.63 -25.29
C ALA A 262 15.45 -12.92 -24.50
N ARG A 263 16.24 -13.93 -24.85
CA ARG A 263 16.23 -15.27 -24.25
C ARG A 263 17.47 -15.57 -23.45
N SER A 264 18.45 -14.68 -23.52
CA SER A 264 19.69 -14.83 -22.78
C SER A 264 19.56 -14.27 -21.37
N GLY A 265 20.25 -14.88 -20.46
CA GLY A 265 20.24 -14.54 -19.04
C GLY A 265 19.02 -15.09 -18.28
N PRO A 266 18.89 -14.78 -17.02
CA PRO A 266 17.76 -15.18 -16.22
C PRO A 266 16.51 -14.40 -16.64
N SER A 267 16.00 -14.75 -17.80
CA SER A 267 14.72 -14.25 -18.32
C SER A 267 13.51 -14.80 -17.53
N TYR A 268 13.76 -15.33 -16.36
CA TYR A 268 12.75 -15.82 -15.46
C TYR A 268 11.70 -14.77 -15.13
N THR A 269 12.03 -13.50 -15.25
CA THR A 269 11.09 -12.39 -15.04
C THR A 269 10.17 -12.12 -16.22
N ILE A 270 10.50 -12.63 -17.39
CA ILE A 270 9.69 -12.49 -18.60
C ILE A 270 9.18 -13.82 -19.13
N GLN A 271 9.26 -14.87 -18.33
CA GLN A 271 8.66 -16.16 -18.68
C GLN A 271 7.13 -16.06 -18.78
N GLY A 272 6.58 -16.76 -19.74
CA GLY A 272 5.14 -16.80 -19.97
C GLY A 272 4.62 -15.72 -20.92
N LEU A 273 5.49 -14.87 -21.45
CA LEU A 273 5.13 -13.97 -22.53
C LEU A 273 4.88 -14.74 -23.84
N THR A 274 3.93 -14.26 -24.61
CA THR A 274 3.72 -14.73 -26.00
C THR A 274 4.83 -14.20 -26.91
N ASP A 275 5.01 -14.82 -28.08
CA ASP A 275 6.00 -14.36 -29.05
C ASP A 275 5.76 -12.90 -29.48
N ASP A 276 4.50 -12.47 -29.57
CA ASP A 276 4.17 -11.07 -29.87
C ASP A 276 4.51 -10.11 -28.73
N GLN A 277 4.38 -10.56 -27.51
CA GLN A 277 4.83 -9.78 -26.36
C GLN A 277 6.37 -9.66 -26.32
N TYR A 278 7.08 -10.73 -26.61
CA TYR A 278 8.55 -10.71 -26.75
C TYR A 278 9.01 -9.74 -27.85
N LYS A 279 8.33 -9.71 -28.98
CA LYS A 279 8.64 -8.77 -30.08
C LYS A 279 8.45 -7.30 -29.66
N ARG A 280 7.52 -7.02 -28.76
CA ARG A 280 7.28 -5.67 -28.25
C ARG A 280 8.31 -5.19 -27.22
N ILE A 281 9.01 -6.09 -26.58
CA ILE A 281 10.11 -5.72 -25.68
C ILE A 281 11.22 -5.02 -26.47
N GLY A 282 11.42 -5.40 -27.70
CA GLY A 282 12.16 -4.69 -28.73
C GLY A 282 13.65 -4.48 -28.50
N ASP A 283 14.34 -4.30 -29.58
CA ASP A 283 15.68 -3.79 -29.62
C ASP A 283 15.60 -2.30 -29.98
N PHE A 284 16.50 -1.51 -29.40
CA PHE A 284 16.50 -0.06 -29.55
C PHE A 284 17.65 0.42 -30.41
N VAL A 285 17.78 1.73 -30.57
CA VAL A 285 18.80 2.35 -31.41
C VAL A 285 19.64 3.29 -30.58
N VAL A 286 20.96 3.19 -30.77
CA VAL A 286 21.94 4.14 -30.26
C VAL A 286 22.75 4.69 -31.41
N ARG A 287 23.37 5.87 -31.23
CA ARG A 287 24.43 6.36 -32.09
C ARG A 287 25.75 5.99 -31.46
N ASP A 288 26.57 5.29 -32.21
CA ASP A 288 27.88 4.88 -31.75
C ASP A 288 28.86 6.05 -31.88
N ARG A 289 29.56 6.40 -30.80
CA ARG A 289 30.45 7.54 -30.72
C ARG A 289 31.71 7.40 -31.62
N ALA A 290 32.22 6.19 -31.72
CA ALA A 290 33.45 5.91 -32.44
C ALA A 290 33.26 5.96 -33.96
N THR A 291 32.13 5.49 -34.47
CA THR A 291 31.84 5.40 -35.91
C THR A 291 30.90 6.50 -36.41
N GLY A 292 30.11 7.11 -35.52
CA GLY A 292 29.02 8.04 -35.86
C GLY A 292 27.84 7.36 -36.52
N GLU A 293 27.75 6.03 -36.53
CA GLU A 293 26.69 5.25 -37.15
C GLU A 293 25.61 4.92 -36.13
N PHE A 294 24.38 4.71 -36.61
CA PHE A 294 23.33 4.11 -35.82
C PHE A 294 23.54 2.62 -35.71
N LYS A 295 23.39 2.09 -34.52
CA LYS A 295 23.52 0.67 -34.24
C LYS A 295 22.33 0.15 -33.42
N PRO A 296 21.87 -1.06 -33.68
CA PRO A 296 20.89 -1.69 -32.81
C PRO A 296 21.52 -2.07 -31.47
N ILE A 297 20.80 -1.93 -30.40
CA ILE A 297 21.19 -2.36 -29.05
C ILE A 297 20.06 -3.18 -28.46
N THR A 298 20.42 -4.39 -28.03
CA THR A 298 19.45 -5.32 -27.48
C THR A 298 19.32 -5.15 -25.97
N ARG A 299 18.31 -5.78 -25.43
CA ARG A 299 18.06 -5.84 -24.00
C ARG A 299 19.25 -6.45 -23.22
N ASP A 300 19.98 -7.37 -23.85
CA ASP A 300 21.11 -8.09 -23.24
C ASP A 300 22.45 -7.34 -23.37
N ASP A 301 22.49 -6.25 -24.14
CA ASP A 301 23.70 -5.48 -24.38
C ASP A 301 23.97 -4.50 -23.23
N VAL A 302 24.24 -5.02 -22.05
CA VAL A 302 24.53 -4.24 -20.84
C VAL A 302 25.92 -4.52 -20.34
N GLY A 303 26.54 -3.56 -19.66
CA GLY A 303 27.84 -3.70 -19.04
C GLY A 303 28.93 -4.17 -20.04
N LYS A 304 29.68 -5.19 -19.63
CA LYS A 304 30.76 -5.76 -20.44
C LYS A 304 30.28 -6.35 -21.77
N VAL A 305 29.07 -6.92 -21.81
CA VAL A 305 28.49 -7.48 -23.05
C VAL A 305 28.39 -6.41 -24.14
N MET A 306 27.98 -5.21 -23.78
CA MET A 306 27.90 -4.05 -24.67
C MET A 306 29.33 -3.67 -25.17
N ALA A 307 30.29 -3.61 -24.26
CA ALA A 307 31.68 -3.26 -24.57
C ALA A 307 32.36 -4.31 -25.47
N ASP A 308 32.16 -5.61 -25.22
CA ASP A 308 32.69 -6.69 -26.02
C ASP A 308 32.16 -6.70 -27.48
N LYS A 309 30.97 -6.14 -27.69
CA LYS A 309 30.39 -5.90 -29.04
C LYS A 309 30.93 -4.64 -29.71
N GLY A 310 31.79 -3.88 -29.05
CA GLY A 310 32.33 -2.61 -29.55
C GLY A 310 31.27 -1.51 -29.68
N LEU A 311 30.27 -1.53 -28.82
CA LEU A 311 29.25 -0.48 -28.74
C LEU A 311 29.68 0.59 -27.73
N ASP A 312 29.81 1.83 -28.19
CA ASP A 312 30.09 3.01 -27.36
C ASP A 312 29.00 4.08 -27.62
N PRO A 313 27.84 3.98 -26.99
CA PRO A 313 26.75 4.92 -27.20
C PRO A 313 27.18 6.35 -26.92
N GLU A 314 26.78 7.25 -27.83
CA GLU A 314 26.93 8.70 -27.63
C GLU A 314 25.82 9.20 -26.70
N LEU A 315 26.16 10.03 -25.71
CA LEU A 315 25.17 10.63 -24.82
C LEU A 315 24.58 11.92 -25.40
N GLU A 316 25.42 12.76 -26.00
CA GLU A 316 25.03 14.08 -26.50
C GLU A 316 24.81 14.02 -28.03
N TRP A 317 23.60 13.72 -28.43
CA TRP A 317 23.23 13.70 -29.85
C TRP A 317 21.79 14.09 -30.11
N LYS A 318 21.58 14.87 -31.17
CA LYS A 318 20.29 15.21 -31.78
C LYS A 318 20.44 15.35 -33.29
N GLY A 319 19.43 14.95 -34.06
CA GLY A 319 19.44 15.08 -35.52
C GLY A 319 18.37 14.21 -36.17
N THR A 320 18.51 14.06 -37.49
CA THR A 320 17.56 13.33 -38.33
C THR A 320 17.99 11.87 -38.47
N VAL A 321 17.05 10.95 -38.29
CA VAL A 321 17.23 9.51 -38.51
C VAL A 321 16.39 9.10 -39.72
N ARG A 322 16.99 8.38 -40.65
CA ARG A 322 16.27 7.75 -41.78
C ARG A 322 15.68 6.43 -41.32
N LEU A 323 14.40 6.25 -41.53
CA LEU A 323 13.70 5.02 -41.18
C LEU A 323 13.79 3.97 -42.30
N ALA A 324 13.48 2.74 -41.98
CA ALA A 324 13.50 1.60 -42.93
C ALA A 324 12.54 1.77 -44.11
N ASP A 325 11.46 2.50 -43.95
CA ASP A 325 10.49 2.86 -45.00
C ASP A 325 10.95 4.02 -45.89
N GLY A 326 12.13 4.59 -45.58
CA GLY A 326 12.71 5.72 -46.30
C GLY A 326 12.29 7.09 -45.81
N SER A 327 11.37 7.18 -44.87
CA SER A 327 10.98 8.44 -44.22
C SER A 327 12.10 8.94 -43.29
N GLN A 328 11.98 10.18 -42.85
CA GLN A 328 12.95 10.79 -41.91
C GLN A 328 12.20 11.31 -40.71
N VAL A 329 12.81 11.13 -39.53
CA VAL A 329 12.28 11.62 -38.25
C VAL A 329 13.39 12.35 -37.47
N GLU A 330 13.00 13.37 -36.76
CA GLU A 330 13.89 14.02 -35.80
C GLU A 330 13.93 13.19 -34.52
N ALA A 331 15.15 12.93 -34.05
CA ALA A 331 15.39 12.19 -32.80
C ALA A 331 16.54 12.78 -32.00
N MET A 332 16.56 12.48 -30.73
CA MET A 332 17.65 12.82 -29.85
C MET A 332 17.81 11.73 -28.77
N THR A 333 18.98 11.71 -28.14
CA THR A 333 19.20 10.86 -26.97
C THR A 333 18.34 11.32 -25.81
N LEU A 334 17.95 10.39 -24.94
CA LEU A 334 17.27 10.75 -23.69
C LEU A 334 18.13 11.67 -22.82
N TRP A 335 19.45 11.54 -22.91
CA TRP A 335 20.38 12.47 -22.24
C TRP A 335 20.15 13.93 -22.65
N GLU A 336 20.08 14.20 -23.94
CA GLU A 336 19.80 15.57 -24.45
C GLU A 336 18.40 16.03 -24.06
N MET A 337 17.42 15.12 -24.11
CA MET A 337 16.07 15.44 -23.62
C MET A 337 16.06 15.82 -22.14
N TYR A 338 16.82 15.12 -21.31
CA TYR A 338 16.95 15.42 -19.89
C TYR A 338 17.68 16.73 -19.62
N LYS A 339 18.68 17.07 -20.41
CA LYS A 339 19.33 18.41 -20.34
C LYS A 339 18.32 19.54 -20.56
N ILE A 340 17.37 19.36 -21.49
CA ILE A 340 16.28 20.32 -21.71
C ILE A 340 15.30 20.29 -20.53
N HIS A 341 14.88 19.12 -20.13
CA HIS A 341 13.88 18.92 -19.09
C HIS A 341 14.29 19.48 -17.73
N LEU A 342 15.52 19.26 -17.33
CA LEU A 342 16.01 19.66 -16.01
C LEU A 342 16.23 21.18 -15.88
N GLN A 343 16.09 21.97 -16.96
CA GLN A 343 16.19 23.43 -16.87
C GLN A 343 15.09 24.03 -15.98
N ASP A 344 13.94 23.37 -15.87
CA ASP A 344 12.84 23.81 -15.01
C ASP A 344 13.12 23.66 -13.51
N TYR A 345 14.17 22.91 -13.15
CA TYR A 345 14.51 22.55 -11.77
C TYR A 345 15.88 23.08 -11.35
N ASP A 346 16.11 24.39 -11.57
CA ASP A 346 17.26 25.04 -10.96
C ASP A 346 17.11 25.17 -9.43
N LEU A 347 18.17 25.58 -8.76
CA LEU A 347 18.15 25.69 -7.29
C LEU A 347 17.15 26.72 -6.77
N ASP A 348 16.90 27.80 -7.54
CA ASP A 348 15.95 28.84 -7.13
C ASP A 348 14.52 28.35 -7.21
N ALA A 349 14.12 27.83 -8.35
CA ALA A 349 12.80 27.25 -8.55
C ALA A 349 12.55 26.08 -7.58
N THR A 350 13.53 25.21 -7.41
CA THR A 350 13.41 24.05 -6.53
C THR A 350 13.25 24.46 -5.07
N ALA A 351 14.04 25.42 -4.59
CA ALA A 351 13.92 25.89 -3.21
C ALA A 351 12.55 26.54 -2.94
N GLU A 352 11.99 27.25 -3.91
CA GLU A 352 10.64 27.82 -3.80
C GLU A 352 9.57 26.72 -3.80
N ILE A 353 9.70 25.69 -4.66
CA ILE A 353 8.77 24.55 -4.73
C ILE A 353 8.73 23.80 -3.40
N CYS A 354 9.89 23.42 -2.88
CA CYS A 354 9.98 22.51 -1.75
C CYS A 354 10.17 23.19 -0.38
N GLY A 355 10.48 24.48 -0.36
CA GLY A 355 10.77 25.22 0.87
C GLY A 355 12.13 24.92 1.50
N ALA A 356 12.96 24.08 0.88
CA ALA A 356 14.26 23.72 1.40
C ALA A 356 15.36 24.75 1.05
N PRO A 357 16.36 24.97 1.92
CA PRO A 357 17.47 25.88 1.63
C PRO A 357 18.30 25.39 0.45
N LYS A 358 18.56 26.29 -0.51
CA LYS A 358 19.39 26.01 -1.71
C LYS A 358 20.72 25.35 -1.37
N ALA A 359 21.42 25.88 -0.36
CA ALA A 359 22.72 25.40 0.05
C ALA A 359 22.68 23.93 0.51
N MET A 360 21.58 23.48 1.12
CA MET A 360 21.41 22.08 1.54
C MET A 360 21.15 21.17 0.35
N ILE A 361 20.39 21.63 -0.65
CA ILE A 361 20.14 20.87 -1.89
C ILE A 361 21.45 20.70 -2.65
N GLU A 362 22.21 21.78 -2.79
CA GLU A 362 23.52 21.77 -3.44
C GLU A 362 24.54 20.87 -2.71
N GLN A 363 24.55 20.95 -1.37
CA GLN A 363 25.39 20.07 -0.54
C GLN A 363 25.04 18.61 -0.74
N LEU A 364 23.75 18.27 -0.78
CA LEU A 364 23.32 16.90 -0.98
C LEU A 364 23.69 16.38 -2.38
N ALA A 365 23.60 17.23 -3.42
CA ALA A 365 24.05 16.88 -4.77
C ALA A 365 25.54 16.54 -4.79
N GLN A 366 26.37 17.37 -4.14
CA GLN A 366 27.79 17.11 -4.00
C GLN A 366 28.06 15.84 -3.18
N ASP A 367 27.36 15.65 -2.08
CA ASP A 367 27.54 14.47 -1.22
C ASP A 367 27.22 13.17 -1.98
N ILE A 368 26.11 13.10 -2.73
CA ILE A 368 25.75 11.92 -3.53
C ILE A 368 26.79 11.65 -4.62
N ALA A 369 27.35 12.69 -5.23
CA ALA A 369 28.35 12.56 -6.27
C ALA A 369 29.70 12.09 -5.76
N THR A 370 30.08 12.53 -4.56
CA THR A 370 31.47 12.39 -4.06
C THR A 370 31.63 11.39 -2.92
N ILE A 371 30.62 11.19 -2.09
CA ILE A 371 30.66 10.24 -0.97
C ILE A 371 30.05 8.92 -1.45
N LYS A 372 30.91 7.97 -1.76
CA LYS A 372 30.50 6.65 -2.28
C LYS A 372 30.96 5.53 -1.36
N PRO A 373 30.16 4.47 -1.16
CA PRO A 373 28.81 4.24 -1.69
C PRO A 373 27.74 5.12 -1.01
N ALA A 374 26.77 5.55 -1.81
CA ALA A 374 25.62 6.31 -1.36
C ALA A 374 24.34 5.49 -1.50
N ALA A 375 23.49 5.55 -0.47
CA ALA A 375 22.18 4.91 -0.44
C ALA A 375 21.07 5.91 -0.14
N ILE A 376 19.97 5.79 -0.86
CA ILE A 376 18.72 6.50 -0.58
C ILE A 376 17.72 5.51 0.00
N HIS A 377 17.22 5.79 1.20
CA HIS A 377 16.26 4.93 1.87
C HIS A 377 14.90 5.60 1.90
N VAL A 378 14.00 5.08 1.07
CA VAL A 378 12.64 5.61 0.90
C VAL A 378 11.67 4.96 1.87
N GLY A 379 10.71 5.74 2.33
CA GLY A 379 9.64 5.29 3.19
C GLY A 379 8.26 5.53 2.61
N GLU A 380 7.25 5.16 3.39
CA GLU A 380 5.86 5.34 2.99
C GLU A 380 5.47 6.83 2.91
N GLY A 381 6.22 7.73 3.53
CA GLY A 381 6.00 9.17 3.43
C GLY A 381 6.11 9.73 2.02
N ILE A 382 6.73 9.00 1.08
CA ILE A 382 6.74 9.35 -0.34
C ILE A 382 5.87 8.43 -1.20
N ASN A 383 5.32 7.34 -0.64
CA ASN A 383 4.55 6.36 -1.38
C ASN A 383 3.04 6.63 -1.34
N HIS A 384 2.56 7.31 -0.30
CA HIS A 384 1.14 7.52 -0.05
C HIS A 384 0.62 8.87 -0.56
N TRP A 385 1.06 9.26 -1.74
CA TRP A 385 0.62 10.47 -2.43
C TRP A 385 0.05 10.13 -3.79
N PHE A 386 -0.84 10.96 -4.24
CA PHE A 386 -1.23 10.97 -5.64
C PHE A 386 0.01 11.27 -6.50
N HIS A 387 0.27 10.53 -7.53
CA HIS A 387 1.51 10.59 -8.33
C HIS A 387 2.80 10.15 -7.60
N ALA A 388 2.71 9.35 -6.56
CA ALA A 388 3.88 8.85 -5.84
C ALA A 388 4.89 8.10 -6.73
N THR A 389 4.48 7.63 -7.91
CA THR A 389 5.38 7.09 -8.94
C THR A 389 6.52 8.04 -9.27
N LEU A 390 6.26 9.33 -9.31
CA LEU A 390 7.25 10.36 -9.63
C LEU A 390 8.32 10.51 -8.56
N HIS A 391 7.93 10.43 -7.28
CA HIS A 391 8.90 10.45 -6.18
C HIS A 391 9.90 9.31 -6.27
N ASN A 392 9.38 8.09 -6.44
CA ASN A 392 10.24 6.91 -6.47
C ASN A 392 11.17 6.91 -7.69
N ARG A 393 10.67 7.32 -8.85
CA ARG A 393 11.50 7.48 -10.04
C ARG A 393 12.59 8.54 -9.84
N ALA A 394 12.24 9.67 -9.20
CA ALA A 394 13.16 10.76 -8.94
C ALA A 394 14.33 10.35 -8.04
N THR A 395 14.09 9.54 -7.02
CA THR A 395 15.17 9.09 -6.11
C THR A 395 16.22 8.23 -6.79
N TYR A 396 15.83 7.51 -7.85
CA TYR A 396 16.78 6.68 -8.62
C TYR A 396 17.64 7.48 -9.59
N LEU A 397 17.16 8.62 -10.06
CA LEU A 397 17.88 9.38 -11.09
C LEU A 397 19.33 9.78 -10.69
N PRO A 398 19.56 10.40 -9.51
CA PRO A 398 20.93 10.70 -9.10
C PRO A 398 21.78 9.45 -8.83
N LEU A 399 21.15 8.34 -8.38
CA LEU A 399 21.89 7.07 -8.18
C LEU A 399 22.34 6.46 -9.52
N MET A 400 21.48 6.52 -10.55
CA MET A 400 21.79 6.10 -11.92
C MET A 400 22.93 6.93 -12.51
N LEU A 401 22.87 8.25 -12.32
CA LEU A 401 23.90 9.16 -12.84
C LEU A 401 25.27 8.92 -12.18
N THR A 402 25.29 8.59 -10.90
CA THR A 402 26.55 8.48 -10.14
C THR A 402 27.06 7.05 -9.97
N GLY A 403 26.38 6.05 -10.55
CA GLY A 403 26.75 4.64 -10.46
C GLY A 403 26.64 4.07 -9.03
N ASN A 404 25.75 4.59 -8.22
CA ASN A 404 25.49 4.12 -6.85
C ASN A 404 24.41 3.01 -6.84
N ILE A 405 24.59 1.97 -7.63
CA ILE A 405 23.67 0.81 -7.72
C ILE A 405 24.51 -0.45 -7.89
N GLY A 406 24.05 -1.55 -7.28
CA GLY A 406 24.67 -2.88 -7.40
C GLY A 406 26.00 -3.03 -6.67
N LYS A 407 26.33 -2.15 -5.76
CA LYS A 407 27.56 -2.14 -4.96
C LYS A 407 27.22 -2.23 -3.48
N PRO A 408 28.08 -2.82 -2.63
CA PRO A 408 27.86 -2.85 -1.18
C PRO A 408 27.59 -1.45 -0.62
N GLY A 409 26.49 -1.32 0.10
CA GLY A 409 26.09 -0.05 0.72
C GLY A 409 25.53 1.00 -0.22
N ALA A 410 25.26 0.67 -1.49
CA ALA A 410 24.73 1.60 -2.50
C ALA A 410 23.35 1.16 -2.98
N GLY A 411 22.54 2.12 -3.42
CA GLY A 411 21.25 1.87 -4.05
C GLY A 411 20.08 2.54 -3.37
N CYS A 412 18.88 2.17 -3.81
CA CYS A 412 17.63 2.64 -3.19
C CYS A 412 17.03 1.51 -2.35
N TYR A 413 16.98 1.74 -1.06
CA TYR A 413 16.40 0.80 -0.11
C TYR A 413 14.96 1.20 0.16
N ALA A 414 14.04 0.26 -0.01
CA ALA A 414 12.66 0.42 0.39
C ALA A 414 12.35 -0.54 1.55
N TRP A 415 11.29 -0.25 2.30
CA TRP A 415 10.85 -1.15 3.34
C TRP A 415 10.56 -2.57 2.84
N ALA A 416 10.26 -2.68 1.56
CA ALA A 416 9.90 -3.94 0.91
C ALA A 416 11.02 -5.01 0.94
N GLY A 417 12.23 -4.68 1.31
CA GLY A 417 13.24 -5.69 1.67
C GLY A 417 12.82 -6.65 2.77
N ASN A 418 11.72 -6.37 3.45
CA ASN A 418 11.10 -7.30 4.39
C ASN A 418 10.27 -8.39 3.74
N TYR A 419 9.87 -8.26 2.48
CA TYR A 419 9.20 -9.36 1.81
C TYR A 419 10.20 -10.42 1.43
N LYS A 420 9.74 -11.66 1.48
CA LYS A 420 10.46 -12.78 0.89
C LYS A 420 10.40 -12.70 -0.62
N ALA A 421 11.06 -11.69 -1.21
CA ALA A 421 11.17 -11.57 -2.65
C ALA A 421 11.63 -12.88 -3.29
N ALA A 422 12.57 -13.59 -2.63
CA ALA A 422 13.00 -14.90 -3.03
C ALA A 422 11.90 -15.96 -3.13
N LEU A 423 10.90 -15.91 -2.24
CA LEU A 423 9.75 -16.83 -2.30
C LEU A 423 8.70 -16.42 -3.32
N PHE A 424 8.60 -15.12 -3.60
CA PHE A 424 7.54 -14.58 -4.45
C PHE A 424 8.01 -14.27 -5.87
N GLN A 425 9.28 -13.98 -6.07
CA GLN A 425 9.85 -13.49 -7.33
C GLN A 425 10.79 -14.49 -8.02
N SER A 426 11.20 -15.52 -7.35
CA SER A 426 12.04 -16.55 -7.95
C SER A 426 11.17 -17.65 -8.55
N ALA A 427 11.43 -18.05 -9.68
CA ALA A 427 10.62 -18.83 -10.57
C ALA A 427 9.58 -17.92 -11.24
N PRO A 428 8.97 -18.32 -12.30
CA PRO A 428 7.98 -17.43 -12.89
C PRO A 428 7.09 -16.90 -11.75
N TRP A 429 6.98 -15.61 -11.64
CA TRP A 429 6.14 -14.94 -10.65
C TRP A 429 4.71 -15.50 -10.63
N SER A 430 4.28 -15.94 -11.79
CA SER A 430 3.11 -16.77 -12.00
C SER A 430 3.36 -18.26 -11.72
N GLY A 431 4.54 -18.62 -11.22
CA GLY A 431 4.94 -20.01 -11.05
C GLY A 431 4.05 -20.80 -10.12
N PRO A 432 3.98 -22.12 -10.33
CA PRO A 432 3.02 -22.97 -9.63
C PRO A 432 3.24 -23.04 -8.12
N GLY A 433 4.39 -22.62 -7.61
CA GLY A 433 4.70 -22.76 -6.21
C GLY A 433 3.83 -21.98 -5.28
N PHE A 434 3.79 -20.68 -5.45
CA PHE A 434 2.95 -19.85 -4.61
C PHE A 434 1.47 -20.00 -4.99
N LYS A 435 1.17 -20.04 -6.29
CA LYS A 435 -0.19 -20.33 -6.75
C LYS A 435 -0.57 -21.81 -6.52
N GLY A 436 0.40 -22.70 -6.55
CA GLY A 436 0.16 -24.14 -6.53
C GLY A 436 -0.63 -24.64 -5.33
N TRP A 437 -0.28 -24.24 -4.13
CA TRP A 437 -0.99 -24.72 -2.94
C TRP A 437 -2.36 -24.07 -2.73
N VAL A 438 -2.52 -22.80 -3.12
CA VAL A 438 -3.80 -22.08 -3.01
C VAL A 438 -4.75 -22.40 -4.16
N ALA A 439 -4.22 -22.78 -5.30
CA ALA A 439 -4.94 -23.08 -6.51
C ALA A 439 -4.98 -24.59 -6.85
N GLU A 440 -4.59 -25.45 -5.93
CA GLU A 440 -4.81 -26.90 -6.06
C GLU A 440 -6.27 -27.17 -6.38
N ASP A 441 -6.53 -28.01 -7.37
CA ASP A 441 -7.90 -28.26 -7.81
C ASP A 441 -8.69 -29.00 -6.71
N PRO A 442 -9.75 -28.41 -6.16
CA PRO A 442 -10.51 -29.04 -5.09
C PRO A 442 -11.26 -30.31 -5.54
N PHE A 443 -11.39 -30.56 -6.84
CA PHE A 443 -11.94 -31.82 -7.38
C PHE A 443 -10.91 -32.95 -7.41
N MET A 444 -9.62 -32.64 -7.30
CA MET A 444 -8.52 -33.62 -7.28
C MET A 444 -7.47 -33.22 -6.23
N PRO A 445 -7.85 -33.14 -4.95
CA PRO A 445 -6.90 -32.75 -3.91
C PRO A 445 -5.84 -33.85 -3.73
N SER A 446 -4.58 -33.45 -3.64
CA SER A 446 -3.46 -34.37 -3.42
C SER A 446 -2.63 -33.95 -2.23
N LEU A 447 -2.26 -34.93 -1.40
CA LEU A 447 -1.28 -34.76 -0.34
C LEU A 447 0.16 -34.98 -0.80
N ASP A 448 0.35 -35.52 -2.01
CA ASP A 448 1.67 -35.73 -2.55
C ASP A 448 2.36 -34.39 -2.89
N PRO A 449 3.48 -34.06 -2.22
CA PRO A 449 4.25 -32.87 -2.55
C PRO A 449 4.72 -32.83 -4.01
N ALA A 450 5.00 -34.00 -4.61
CA ALA A 450 5.44 -34.10 -5.99
C ALA A 450 4.34 -33.83 -7.02
N ALA A 451 3.07 -33.91 -6.62
CA ALA A 451 1.93 -33.59 -7.47
C ALA A 451 1.71 -32.07 -7.62
N SER A 452 2.39 -31.27 -6.82
CA SER A 452 2.26 -29.82 -6.86
C SER A 452 2.64 -29.29 -8.25
N GLY A 453 1.71 -28.60 -8.89
CA GLY A 453 1.91 -27.94 -10.18
C GLY A 453 1.39 -28.71 -11.40
N LYS A 454 0.98 -29.96 -11.28
CA LYS A 454 0.43 -30.71 -12.41
C LYS A 454 -1.07 -30.50 -12.63
N ASP A 455 -1.81 -30.28 -11.55
CA ASP A 455 -3.27 -30.14 -11.58
C ASP A 455 -3.73 -28.88 -10.84
N VAL A 456 -3.05 -27.78 -11.16
CA VAL A 456 -3.40 -26.48 -10.61
C VAL A 456 -4.49 -25.82 -11.44
N ARG A 457 -5.60 -25.49 -10.82
CA ARG A 457 -6.66 -24.72 -11.46
C ARG A 457 -7.20 -23.67 -10.50
N VAL A 458 -6.92 -22.42 -10.83
CA VAL A 458 -7.50 -21.29 -10.11
C VAL A 458 -8.98 -21.20 -10.43
N ARG A 459 -9.81 -21.43 -9.43
CA ARG A 459 -11.27 -21.35 -9.51
C ARG A 459 -11.82 -20.17 -8.74
N ALA A 460 -11.03 -19.73 -7.75
CA ALA A 460 -11.30 -18.50 -7.06
C ALA A 460 -11.14 -17.32 -8.02
N TYR A 461 -12.03 -16.35 -7.88
CA TYR A 461 -11.83 -15.08 -8.54
C TYR A 461 -10.58 -14.40 -8.00
N THR A 462 -9.68 -14.04 -8.88
CA THR A 462 -8.58 -13.12 -8.59
C THR A 462 -8.72 -11.90 -9.48
N LYS A 463 -8.12 -10.80 -9.11
CA LYS A 463 -8.11 -9.59 -9.95
C LYS A 463 -7.57 -9.80 -11.36
N ASP A 464 -6.82 -10.87 -11.58
CA ASP A 464 -6.26 -11.23 -12.88
C ASP A 464 -7.30 -11.73 -13.89
N GLU A 465 -8.42 -12.27 -13.39
CA GLU A 465 -9.48 -12.81 -14.25
C GLU A 465 -10.49 -11.76 -14.70
N GLU A 466 -10.76 -10.76 -13.85
CA GLU A 466 -11.74 -9.72 -14.09
C GLU A 466 -11.22 -8.36 -13.60
N PRO A 467 -10.33 -7.76 -14.31
CA PRO A 467 -9.67 -6.53 -13.89
C PRO A 467 -10.62 -5.32 -13.75
N ALA A 468 -11.80 -5.35 -14.36
CA ALA A 468 -12.70 -4.20 -14.46
C ALA A 468 -13.04 -3.51 -13.14
N TYR A 469 -13.24 -4.28 -12.08
CA TYR A 469 -13.60 -3.72 -10.78
C TYR A 469 -12.47 -3.78 -9.76
N TRP A 470 -11.40 -4.45 -10.10
CA TRP A 470 -10.29 -4.71 -9.19
C TRP A 470 -9.03 -3.93 -9.50
N ASP A 471 -9.00 -3.20 -10.60
CA ASP A 471 -7.89 -2.29 -10.90
C ASP A 471 -7.79 -1.15 -9.88
N HIS A 472 -8.89 -0.86 -9.22
CA HIS A 472 -8.88 0.01 -8.05
C HIS A 472 -8.53 -0.74 -6.77
N GLY A 473 -8.27 -2.02 -6.88
CA GLY A 473 -8.01 -2.88 -5.75
C GLY A 473 -9.10 -2.78 -4.70
N ASP A 474 -8.70 -2.88 -3.48
CA ASP A 474 -9.60 -2.76 -2.33
C ASP A 474 -10.16 -1.35 -2.14
N GLN A 475 -9.61 -0.36 -2.81
CA GLN A 475 -10.11 1.01 -2.76
C GLN A 475 -11.53 1.13 -3.31
N ALA A 476 -11.92 0.24 -4.17
CA ALA A 476 -13.26 0.15 -4.72
C ALA A 476 -14.24 -0.63 -3.84
N LEU A 477 -14.02 -0.69 -2.53
CA LEU A 477 -14.92 -1.38 -1.61
C LEU A 477 -16.32 -0.81 -1.61
N ILE A 478 -16.43 0.50 -1.74
CA ILE A 478 -17.69 1.21 -1.73
C ILE A 478 -17.82 1.98 -3.02
N VAL A 479 -18.81 1.64 -3.80
CA VAL A 479 -19.08 2.26 -5.09
C VAL A 479 -20.57 2.54 -5.20
N ASP A 480 -20.93 3.74 -5.60
CA ASP A 480 -22.33 4.06 -5.89
C ASP A 480 -22.74 3.55 -7.24
N THR A 481 -22.08 4.01 -8.27
CA THR A 481 -22.34 3.63 -9.66
C THR A 481 -21.10 3.59 -10.49
N PRO A 482 -20.90 2.59 -11.33
CA PRO A 482 -19.97 2.69 -12.43
C PRO A 482 -20.50 3.71 -13.43
N SER A 483 -19.72 4.69 -13.79
CA SER A 483 -20.08 5.67 -14.80
C SER A 483 -19.05 5.64 -15.92
N ARG A 484 -19.41 5.06 -17.08
CA ARG A 484 -18.53 4.97 -18.26
C ARG A 484 -17.15 4.35 -17.94
N GLY A 485 -17.14 3.24 -17.22
CA GLY A 485 -15.90 2.63 -16.73
C GLY A 485 -15.29 3.29 -15.51
N ARG A 486 -15.89 4.37 -15.02
CA ARG A 486 -15.48 5.08 -13.80
C ARG A 486 -16.35 4.70 -12.64
N LYS A 487 -15.80 4.79 -11.44
CA LYS A 487 -16.49 4.44 -10.21
C LYS A 487 -16.50 5.64 -9.29
N ASN A 488 -17.70 6.05 -8.90
CA ASN A 488 -17.87 7.12 -7.94
C ASN A 488 -17.85 6.57 -6.53
N PHE A 489 -16.95 7.05 -5.73
CA PHE A 489 -16.81 6.69 -4.34
C PHE A 489 -17.57 7.71 -3.49
N THR A 490 -18.86 7.55 -3.41
CA THR A 490 -19.68 8.41 -2.57
C THR A 490 -19.90 7.82 -1.18
N GLY A 491 -19.45 6.59 -0.98
CA GLY A 491 -19.63 5.89 0.30
C GLY A 491 -21.06 5.44 0.55
N ALA A 492 -21.95 5.57 -0.43
CA ALA A 492 -23.37 5.50 -0.15
C ALA A 492 -23.96 4.09 -0.22
N THR A 493 -23.62 3.23 -1.18
CA THR A 493 -24.57 2.18 -1.43
C THR A 493 -24.12 0.73 -1.33
N HIS A 494 -23.04 0.33 -1.97
CA HIS A 494 -22.65 -1.08 -2.00
C HIS A 494 -21.21 -1.29 -2.45
N MET A 495 -20.74 -2.50 -2.25
CA MET A 495 -19.45 -2.95 -2.77
C MET A 495 -19.48 -3.07 -4.30
N PRO A 496 -18.33 -2.98 -4.98
CA PRO A 496 -18.25 -3.00 -6.44
C PRO A 496 -18.82 -4.26 -7.07
N THR A 497 -18.88 -5.34 -6.31
CA THR A 497 -19.51 -6.59 -6.72
C THR A 497 -20.45 -7.07 -5.62
N PRO A 498 -21.50 -7.84 -5.94
CA PRO A 498 -22.42 -8.32 -4.93
C PRO A 498 -21.70 -9.09 -3.83
N THR A 499 -21.97 -8.69 -2.58
CA THR A 499 -21.36 -9.30 -1.39
C THR A 499 -22.45 -9.70 -0.43
N LYS A 500 -22.54 -11.00 -0.12
CA LYS A 500 -23.50 -11.57 0.81
C LYS A 500 -22.85 -12.34 1.95
N PHE A 501 -21.61 -12.68 1.77
CA PHE A 501 -20.77 -13.33 2.76
C PHE A 501 -19.39 -12.64 2.75
N LEU A 502 -18.87 -12.34 3.93
CA LEU A 502 -17.59 -11.69 4.09
C LEU A 502 -16.83 -12.30 5.26
N TRP A 503 -15.62 -12.81 4.97
CA TRP A 503 -14.74 -13.39 5.99
C TRP A 503 -13.42 -12.62 6.01
N PHE A 504 -13.16 -11.96 7.12
CA PHE A 504 -11.91 -11.24 7.38
C PHE A 504 -10.94 -12.08 8.20
N THR A 505 -9.68 -12.11 7.79
CA THR A 505 -8.57 -12.63 8.60
C THR A 505 -7.45 -11.60 8.67
N ASN A 506 -6.86 -11.42 9.85
CA ASN A 506 -5.71 -10.54 10.04
C ASN A 506 -5.92 -9.10 9.54
N VAL A 507 -7.11 -8.55 9.66
CA VAL A 507 -7.41 -7.19 9.21
C VAL A 507 -8.47 -6.52 10.06
N ASN A 508 -8.12 -5.37 10.61
CA ASN A 508 -9.08 -4.48 11.27
C ASN A 508 -9.61 -3.45 10.26
N LEU A 509 -10.40 -3.95 9.29
CA LEU A 509 -10.85 -3.15 8.14
C LEU A 509 -11.66 -1.93 8.56
N ILE A 510 -12.63 -2.09 9.46
CA ILE A 510 -13.53 -1.00 9.87
C ILE A 510 -12.72 0.17 10.44
N ASN A 511 -11.70 -0.12 11.24
CA ASN A 511 -10.86 0.91 11.81
C ASN A 511 -9.97 1.61 10.76
N ASN A 512 -9.59 0.89 9.72
CA ASN A 512 -8.68 1.41 8.67
C ASN A 512 -9.42 1.90 7.42
N ALA A 513 -10.72 1.68 7.33
CA ALA A 513 -11.49 2.13 6.18
C ALA A 513 -11.64 3.64 6.17
N LYS A 514 -11.44 4.24 5.00
CA LYS A 514 -11.69 5.68 4.81
C LYS A 514 -13.16 6.05 5.01
N TRP A 515 -14.06 5.09 4.82
CA TRP A 515 -15.49 5.27 4.88
C TRP A 515 -16.15 4.28 5.84
N ALA A 516 -15.58 4.17 7.01
CA ALA A 516 -16.09 3.27 8.04
C ALA A 516 -17.61 3.47 8.28
N TYR A 517 -18.05 4.72 8.30
CA TYR A 517 -19.47 5.03 8.44
C TYR A 517 -20.31 4.46 7.29
N GLY A 518 -19.87 4.66 6.04
CA GLY A 518 -20.56 4.11 4.87
C GLY A 518 -20.59 2.59 4.87
N LEU A 519 -19.48 1.95 5.27
CA LEU A 519 -19.45 0.49 5.45
C LEU A 519 -20.47 0.03 6.48
N ILE A 520 -20.49 0.64 7.66
CA ILE A 520 -21.36 0.24 8.77
C ILE A 520 -22.83 0.50 8.46
N LYS A 521 -23.17 1.64 7.90
CA LYS A 521 -24.57 2.07 7.74
C LYS A 521 -25.20 1.63 6.41
N ASN A 522 -24.44 1.50 5.35
CA ASN A 522 -24.98 1.27 4.01
C ASN A 522 -24.58 -0.08 3.42
N VAL A 523 -23.39 -0.57 3.70
CA VAL A 523 -22.85 -1.80 3.09
C VAL A 523 -23.09 -3.02 3.96
N ASN A 524 -22.67 -2.97 5.22
CA ASN A 524 -22.81 -4.11 6.14
C ASN A 524 -24.25 -4.63 6.29
N PRO A 525 -25.29 -3.77 6.33
CA PRO A 525 -26.68 -4.25 6.41
C PRO A 525 -27.13 -5.09 5.21
N LYS A 526 -26.44 -5.01 4.07
CA LYS A 526 -26.74 -5.82 2.87
C LYS A 526 -26.04 -7.18 2.86
N ILE A 527 -25.11 -7.41 3.79
CA ILE A 527 -24.32 -8.64 3.87
C ILE A 527 -25.03 -9.58 4.83
N ASP A 528 -25.29 -10.80 4.39
CA ASP A 528 -26.05 -11.78 5.16
C ASP A 528 -25.23 -12.43 6.26
N LEU A 529 -23.89 -12.54 6.09
CA LEU A 529 -22.99 -13.02 7.14
C LEU A 529 -21.61 -12.36 7.04
N ILE A 530 -21.16 -11.79 8.16
CA ILE A 530 -19.81 -11.22 8.34
C ILE A 530 -19.07 -12.02 9.41
N ILE A 531 -17.91 -12.53 9.08
CA ILE A 531 -17.02 -13.28 9.97
C ILE A 531 -15.71 -12.51 10.13
N ASN A 532 -15.25 -12.37 11.36
CA ASN A 532 -13.92 -11.88 11.67
C ASN A 532 -13.12 -12.96 12.39
N GLN A 533 -11.91 -13.20 11.93
CA GLN A 533 -10.94 -14.11 12.53
C GLN A 533 -9.72 -13.28 12.92
N ASP A 534 -9.52 -13.08 14.20
CA ASP A 534 -8.45 -12.22 14.70
C ASP A 534 -8.01 -12.67 16.11
N VAL A 535 -6.87 -12.16 16.53
CA VAL A 535 -6.33 -12.39 17.89
C VAL A 535 -6.93 -11.41 18.91
N GLU A 536 -7.57 -10.33 18.46
CA GLU A 536 -8.16 -9.29 19.29
C GLU A 536 -9.62 -9.06 18.94
N MET A 537 -10.38 -8.57 19.90
CA MET A 537 -11.73 -8.05 19.67
C MET A 537 -11.64 -6.63 19.08
N THR A 538 -11.36 -6.56 17.79
CA THR A 538 -11.21 -5.30 17.05
C THR A 538 -12.58 -4.66 16.75
N ALA A 539 -12.56 -3.40 16.25
CA ALA A 539 -13.77 -2.78 15.74
C ALA A 539 -14.43 -3.63 14.63
N THR A 540 -13.65 -4.24 13.76
CA THR A 540 -14.16 -5.16 12.73
C THR A 540 -14.83 -6.38 13.34
N ALA A 541 -14.25 -6.94 14.40
CA ALA A 541 -14.85 -8.06 15.13
C ALA A 541 -16.19 -7.67 15.75
N GLU A 542 -16.29 -6.50 16.39
CA GLU A 542 -17.54 -6.04 16.99
C GLU A 542 -18.67 -5.79 15.98
N TYR A 543 -18.32 -5.42 14.75
CA TYR A 543 -19.31 -5.27 13.67
C TYR A 543 -19.53 -6.56 12.85
N SER A 544 -18.98 -7.68 13.28
CA SER A 544 -19.19 -8.99 12.66
C SER A 544 -20.31 -9.78 13.36
N ASP A 545 -20.86 -10.76 12.66
CA ASP A 545 -21.88 -11.67 13.22
C ASP A 545 -21.23 -12.79 14.01
N ILE A 546 -20.06 -13.24 13.53
CA ILE A 546 -19.28 -14.32 14.14
C ILE A 546 -17.83 -13.84 14.31
N THR A 547 -17.29 -14.02 15.49
CA THR A 547 -15.87 -13.79 15.78
C THR A 547 -15.20 -15.09 16.15
N LEU A 548 -14.08 -15.36 15.49
CA LEU A 548 -13.30 -16.59 15.63
C LEU A 548 -11.94 -16.24 16.24
N PRO A 549 -11.66 -16.70 17.46
CA PRO A 549 -10.42 -16.37 18.14
C PRO A 549 -9.25 -17.17 17.56
N ALA A 550 -8.31 -16.47 16.94
CA ALA A 550 -7.07 -17.06 16.44
C ALA A 550 -5.98 -17.07 17.52
N SER A 551 -5.12 -18.10 17.47
CA SER A 551 -3.90 -18.15 18.29
C SER A 551 -2.91 -17.08 17.83
N THR A 552 -2.12 -16.54 18.78
CA THR A 552 -0.99 -15.69 18.43
C THR A 552 0.18 -16.54 17.90
N TRP A 553 1.14 -15.92 17.26
CA TRP A 553 2.29 -16.65 16.69
C TRP A 553 3.12 -17.43 17.72
N MET A 554 3.11 -17.04 18.98
CA MET A 554 3.80 -17.78 20.05
C MET A 554 3.02 -19.00 20.55
N GLU A 555 1.75 -19.09 20.23
CA GLU A 555 0.81 -20.13 20.62
C GLU A 555 0.48 -21.09 19.46
N PHE A 556 1.06 -20.90 18.28
CA PHE A 556 0.81 -21.80 17.15
C PHE A 556 1.27 -23.21 17.47
N GLU A 557 0.34 -24.14 17.41
CA GLU A 557 0.60 -25.57 17.61
C GLU A 557 1.25 -26.23 16.40
N HIS A 558 1.05 -25.65 15.21
CA HIS A 558 1.51 -26.18 13.94
C HIS A 558 2.55 -25.27 13.29
N LEU A 559 3.33 -25.85 12.37
CA LEU A 559 4.33 -25.07 11.63
C LEU A 559 3.70 -24.04 10.70
N GLU A 560 4.34 -22.91 10.62
CA GLU A 560 4.02 -21.80 9.73
C GLU A 560 5.30 -21.25 9.12
N VAL A 561 5.22 -20.59 7.98
CA VAL A 561 6.34 -19.92 7.34
C VAL A 561 6.07 -18.42 7.24
N THR A 562 7.02 -17.61 7.66
CA THR A 562 6.85 -16.16 7.55
C THR A 562 7.09 -15.66 6.12
N ALA A 563 6.19 -14.81 5.66
CA ALA A 563 6.31 -14.16 4.36
C ALA A 563 7.18 -12.90 4.41
N SER A 564 7.46 -12.39 5.60
CA SER A 564 8.12 -11.11 5.78
C SER A 564 9.19 -11.22 6.86
N CYS A 565 10.40 -11.50 6.44
CA CYS A 565 11.57 -11.36 7.29
C CYS A 565 12.72 -10.80 6.45
N SER A 566 13.77 -10.36 7.12
CA SER A 566 14.93 -9.83 6.45
C SER A 566 15.55 -10.88 5.54
N ASN A 567 15.82 -10.53 4.29
CA ASN A 567 16.66 -11.33 3.45
C ASN A 567 18.10 -11.32 4.02
N PRO A 568 18.84 -12.38 3.91
CA PRO A 568 18.57 -13.62 3.15
C PRO A 568 17.97 -14.76 4.00
N PHE A 569 17.25 -14.47 5.05
CA PHE A 569 16.75 -15.50 5.96
C PHE A 569 15.39 -16.05 5.54
N LEU A 570 15.24 -17.36 5.58
CA LEU A 570 13.98 -18.06 5.54
C LEU A 570 13.66 -18.56 6.95
N GLN A 571 12.45 -18.32 7.43
CA GLN A 571 12.06 -18.68 8.77
C GLN A 571 10.77 -19.52 8.75
N ILE A 572 10.84 -20.69 9.37
CA ILE A 572 9.71 -21.56 9.68
C ILE A 572 9.59 -21.58 11.21
N TRP A 573 8.40 -21.45 11.71
CA TRP A 573 8.15 -21.32 13.15
C TRP A 573 6.80 -21.99 13.53
N GLY A 574 6.45 -22.01 14.80
CA GLY A 574 5.30 -22.72 15.33
C GLY A 574 5.68 -23.99 16.07
N GLY A 575 4.72 -24.61 16.70
CA GLY A 575 4.91 -25.81 17.52
C GLY A 575 5.80 -25.58 18.76
N GLN A 576 5.90 -24.36 19.22
CA GLN A 576 7.02 -23.89 20.07
C GLN A 576 6.69 -23.76 21.55
N GLY A 577 5.58 -24.18 21.98
CA GLY A 577 5.53 -24.44 23.38
C GLY A 577 4.70 -23.55 24.29
N LEU A 578 4.17 -22.42 23.87
CA LEU A 578 3.06 -21.83 24.61
C LEU A 578 1.78 -22.53 24.18
N LYS A 579 1.05 -23.05 25.16
CA LYS A 579 -0.26 -23.59 24.86
C LYS A 579 -1.19 -22.44 24.45
N PRO A 580 -2.05 -22.66 23.45
CA PRO A 580 -3.07 -21.68 23.13
C PRO A 580 -3.86 -21.28 24.37
N LEU A 581 -4.02 -19.98 24.57
CA LEU A 581 -4.85 -19.47 25.64
C LEU A 581 -6.32 -19.68 25.29
N TYR A 582 -7.09 -20.09 26.29
CA TYR A 582 -8.51 -20.36 26.15
C TYR A 582 -8.78 -21.47 25.11
N ASP A 583 -9.65 -21.22 24.16
CA ASP A 583 -10.03 -22.16 23.09
C ASP A 583 -9.69 -21.54 21.71
N THR A 584 -8.53 -20.89 21.59
CA THR A 584 -8.04 -20.33 20.34
C THR A 584 -7.45 -21.42 19.43
N ARG A 585 -7.41 -21.18 18.12
CA ARG A 585 -6.88 -22.12 17.14
C ARG A 585 -6.02 -21.40 16.11
N ASP A 586 -5.09 -22.15 15.52
CA ASP A 586 -4.30 -21.65 14.39
C ASP A 586 -5.22 -21.31 13.20
N ASP A 587 -4.89 -20.26 12.46
CA ASP A 587 -5.71 -19.74 11.35
C ASP A 587 -6.14 -20.82 10.35
N ALA A 588 -5.21 -21.69 9.96
CA ALA A 588 -5.49 -22.76 9.02
C ALA A 588 -6.46 -23.80 9.58
N MET A 589 -6.39 -24.08 10.88
CA MET A 589 -7.26 -25.03 11.57
C MET A 589 -8.69 -24.50 11.66
N ILE A 590 -8.87 -23.20 11.82
CA ILE A 590 -10.19 -22.56 11.81
C ILE A 590 -10.86 -22.78 10.45
N LEU A 591 -10.14 -22.51 9.38
CA LEU A 591 -10.65 -22.68 8.01
C LEU A 591 -10.92 -24.16 7.70
N ALA A 592 -10.00 -25.04 8.09
CA ALA A 592 -10.14 -26.48 7.89
C ALA A 592 -11.34 -27.07 8.65
N GLY A 593 -11.61 -26.57 9.85
CA GLY A 593 -12.78 -27.01 10.64
C GLY A 593 -14.11 -26.70 9.94
N VAL A 594 -14.23 -25.53 9.33
CA VAL A 594 -15.42 -25.18 8.53
C VAL A 594 -15.50 -26.04 7.27
N ALA A 595 -14.37 -26.29 6.61
CA ALA A 595 -14.34 -27.19 5.45
C ALA A 595 -14.78 -28.62 5.80
N GLN A 596 -14.28 -29.17 6.90
CA GLN A 596 -14.71 -30.47 7.41
C GLN A 596 -16.23 -30.50 7.63
N LYS A 597 -16.76 -29.47 8.30
CA LYS A 597 -18.20 -29.38 8.59
C LYS A 597 -19.06 -29.24 7.32
N LEU A 598 -18.57 -28.56 6.30
CA LEU A 598 -19.20 -28.55 4.97
C LEU A 598 -19.27 -29.97 4.39
N GLY A 599 -18.16 -30.71 4.46
CA GLY A 599 -18.11 -32.11 4.01
C GLY A 599 -19.10 -33.02 4.72
N GLU A 600 -19.20 -32.91 6.06
CA GLU A 600 -20.15 -33.63 6.88
C GLU A 600 -21.60 -33.36 6.48
N ILE A 601 -21.97 -32.07 6.39
CA ILE A 601 -23.35 -31.66 6.06
C ILE A 601 -23.73 -32.06 4.62
N LEU A 602 -22.81 -31.92 3.68
CA LEU A 602 -23.04 -32.21 2.28
C LEU A 602 -22.79 -33.70 1.91
N GLN A 603 -22.26 -34.49 2.84
CA GLN A 603 -21.82 -35.86 2.62
C GLN A 603 -20.83 -35.97 1.45
N ASP A 604 -19.82 -35.09 1.46
CA ASP A 604 -18.80 -34.97 0.41
C ASP A 604 -17.40 -34.84 1.03
N GLN A 605 -16.68 -35.96 1.02
CA GLN A 605 -15.36 -36.06 1.65
C GLN A 605 -14.30 -35.10 1.04
N ARG A 606 -14.51 -34.65 -0.22
CA ARG A 606 -13.54 -33.77 -0.92
C ARG A 606 -13.25 -32.47 -0.16
N TYR A 607 -14.21 -31.97 0.60
CA TYR A 607 -14.00 -30.77 1.43
C TYR A 607 -12.96 -31.02 2.53
N ALA A 608 -13.07 -32.13 3.23
CA ALA A 608 -12.10 -32.50 4.25
C ALA A 608 -10.75 -32.90 3.63
N ASP A 609 -10.77 -33.67 2.53
CA ASP A 609 -9.54 -34.04 1.81
C ASP A 609 -8.75 -32.84 1.32
N TYR A 610 -9.42 -31.79 0.88
CA TYR A 610 -8.76 -30.55 0.45
C TYR A 610 -7.99 -29.85 1.57
N TRP A 611 -8.41 -30.04 2.82
CA TRP A 611 -7.78 -29.48 4.03
C TRP A 611 -7.10 -30.54 4.91
N LYS A 612 -6.92 -31.74 4.38
CA LYS A 612 -6.41 -32.89 5.15
C LYS A 612 -5.07 -32.58 5.83
N PHE A 613 -4.19 -31.83 5.19
CA PHE A 613 -2.91 -31.43 5.77
C PHE A 613 -3.07 -30.66 7.09
N ALA A 614 -4.02 -29.73 7.15
CA ALA A 614 -4.32 -28.97 8.36
C ALA A 614 -5.03 -29.84 9.38
N LEU A 615 -6.05 -30.61 8.97
CA LEU A 615 -6.81 -31.50 9.86
C LEU A 615 -5.93 -32.59 10.50
N GLU A 616 -4.86 -33.01 9.82
CA GLU A 616 -3.89 -33.98 10.34
C GLU A 616 -2.70 -33.35 11.07
N GLY A 617 -2.69 -31.98 11.21
CA GLY A 617 -1.58 -31.28 11.84
C GLY A 617 -0.28 -31.36 11.03
N ARG A 618 -0.35 -31.36 9.70
CA ARG A 618 0.78 -31.53 8.79
C ARG A 618 0.99 -30.36 7.83
N PRO A 619 1.04 -29.10 8.29
CA PRO A 619 1.21 -27.92 7.42
C PRO A 619 2.55 -27.92 6.68
N GLN A 620 3.57 -28.62 7.20
CA GLN A 620 4.88 -28.76 6.55
C GLN A 620 4.79 -29.29 5.12
N ILE A 621 3.75 -30.02 4.75
CA ILE A 621 3.54 -30.49 3.38
C ILE A 621 3.41 -29.29 2.42
N TYR A 622 2.63 -28.29 2.82
CA TYR A 622 2.43 -27.09 2.00
C TYR A 622 3.59 -26.13 2.06
N ILE A 623 4.26 -26.03 3.21
CA ILE A 623 5.51 -25.27 3.31
C ILE A 623 6.54 -25.87 2.35
N GLN A 624 6.69 -27.21 2.30
CA GLN A 624 7.60 -27.85 1.37
C GLN A 624 7.24 -27.58 -0.10
N ARG A 625 5.96 -27.62 -0.46
CA ARG A 625 5.51 -27.28 -1.81
C ARG A 625 5.85 -25.84 -2.19
N LEU A 626 5.72 -24.92 -1.24
CA LEU A 626 6.11 -23.52 -1.45
C LEU A 626 7.61 -23.39 -1.71
N LEU A 627 8.44 -24.10 -0.93
CA LEU A 627 9.89 -24.12 -1.10
C LEU A 627 10.30 -24.76 -2.43
N ASP A 628 9.72 -25.91 -2.77
CA ASP A 628 10.05 -26.65 -4.00
C ASP A 628 9.72 -25.88 -5.28
N ALA A 629 8.76 -24.99 -5.21
CA ALA A 629 8.34 -24.21 -6.36
C ALA A 629 9.14 -22.93 -6.59
N SER A 630 9.93 -22.52 -5.65
CA SER A 630 10.77 -21.33 -5.75
C SER A 630 12.20 -21.73 -6.08
N THR A 631 12.77 -21.20 -7.17
CA THR A 631 14.13 -21.53 -7.63
C THR A 631 15.21 -21.27 -6.57
N THR A 632 15.00 -20.32 -5.68
CA THR A 632 15.95 -19.97 -4.61
C THR A 632 15.79 -20.82 -3.37
N THR A 633 14.70 -21.53 -3.22
CA THR A 633 14.39 -22.33 -2.01
C THR A 633 14.14 -23.81 -2.28
N SER A 634 14.14 -24.26 -3.53
CA SER A 634 13.84 -25.65 -3.90
C SER A 634 14.84 -26.68 -3.35
N ALA A 635 16.06 -26.25 -3.01
CA ALA A 635 17.06 -27.11 -2.39
C ALA A 635 16.84 -27.34 -0.88
N TYR A 636 15.94 -26.57 -0.25
CA TYR A 636 15.73 -26.65 1.19
C TYR A 636 14.59 -27.61 1.52
N LYS A 637 14.79 -28.41 2.58
CA LYS A 637 13.75 -29.27 3.13
C LYS A 637 13.28 -28.72 4.47
N VAL A 638 11.97 -28.73 4.69
CA VAL A 638 11.37 -28.23 5.94
C VAL A 638 11.97 -28.95 7.16
N GLU A 639 12.14 -30.26 7.07
CA GLU A 639 12.71 -31.07 8.15
C GLU A 639 14.16 -30.67 8.46
N ASP A 640 14.96 -30.41 7.42
CA ASP A 640 16.36 -29.97 7.57
C ASP A 640 16.43 -28.58 8.20
N ILE A 641 15.53 -27.67 7.80
CA ILE A 641 15.45 -26.34 8.39
C ILE A 641 15.07 -26.43 9.86
N MET A 642 14.07 -27.21 10.18
CA MET A 642 13.61 -27.39 11.56
C MET A 642 14.67 -28.07 12.43
N ALA A 643 15.50 -28.93 11.85
CA ALA A 643 16.61 -29.58 12.53
C ALA A 643 17.84 -28.70 12.70
N GLY A 644 17.83 -27.47 12.18
CA GLY A 644 19.00 -26.55 12.27
C GLY A 644 20.14 -26.86 11.29
N LYS A 645 19.89 -27.56 10.21
CA LYS A 645 20.95 -27.94 9.23
C LYS A 645 21.54 -26.73 8.51
N TYR A 646 20.76 -25.66 8.35
CA TYR A 646 21.12 -24.45 7.59
C TYR A 646 21.28 -23.20 8.47
N GLY A 647 21.36 -23.37 9.78
CA GLY A 647 21.47 -22.32 10.77
C GLY A 647 20.83 -22.73 12.08
N GLU A 648 20.24 -21.79 12.80
CA GLU A 648 19.44 -22.09 13.98
C GLU A 648 18.18 -22.89 13.60
N PRO A 649 17.66 -23.78 14.47
CA PRO A 649 16.44 -24.51 14.20
C PRO A 649 15.30 -23.57 13.76
N GLY A 650 14.62 -23.96 12.69
CA GLY A 650 13.58 -23.14 12.07
C GLY A 650 14.08 -22.02 11.15
N THR A 651 15.39 -21.82 11.01
CA THR A 651 15.96 -20.78 10.18
C THR A 651 16.91 -21.36 9.13
N ALA A 652 16.85 -20.84 7.92
CA ALA A 652 17.81 -21.13 6.88
C ALA A 652 18.34 -19.82 6.28
N LEU A 653 19.66 -19.75 6.14
CA LEU A 653 20.32 -18.72 5.33
C LEU A 653 20.19 -19.11 3.87
N MET A 654 19.47 -18.32 3.10
CA MET A 654 19.33 -18.55 1.66
C MET A 654 20.62 -18.15 0.94
N LEU A 655 21.00 -18.97 -0.02
CA LEU A 655 22.20 -18.74 -0.81
C LEU A 655 21.92 -17.73 -1.93
N PHE A 656 22.40 -16.52 -1.73
CA PHE A 656 22.47 -15.47 -2.76
C PHE A 656 23.92 -15.30 -3.24
N ARG A 657 24.10 -14.51 -4.30
CA ARG A 657 25.44 -14.17 -4.81
C ARG A 657 26.28 -13.41 -3.80
N THR A 658 25.61 -12.65 -2.92
CA THR A 658 26.27 -11.85 -1.89
C THR A 658 25.64 -12.04 -0.53
N TYR A 659 26.42 -11.84 0.50
CA TYR A 659 25.96 -11.64 1.86
C TYR A 659 26.69 -10.44 2.47
N PRO A 660 26.00 -9.39 2.90
CA PRO A 660 24.57 -9.17 2.78
C PRO A 660 24.05 -9.20 1.34
N ARG A 661 22.73 -9.41 1.16
CA ARG A 661 22.10 -9.34 -0.17
C ARG A 661 22.13 -7.90 -0.69
N ILE A 662 22.84 -7.69 -1.79
CA ILE A 662 23.00 -6.38 -2.42
C ILE A 662 22.01 -6.26 -3.59
N PRO A 663 21.19 -5.20 -3.62
CA PRO A 663 20.27 -4.99 -4.74
C PRO A 663 21.01 -4.88 -6.08
N PHE A 664 20.55 -5.64 -7.05
CA PHE A 664 21.06 -5.60 -8.45
C PHE A 664 22.54 -5.96 -8.61
N TRP A 665 23.09 -6.75 -7.69
CA TRP A 665 24.46 -7.23 -7.82
C TRP A 665 24.69 -7.94 -9.16
N GLU A 666 23.78 -8.84 -9.54
CA GLU A 666 23.89 -9.64 -10.76
C GLU A 666 23.87 -8.77 -12.02
N GLN A 667 23.05 -7.73 -12.02
CA GLN A 667 22.95 -6.82 -13.16
C GLN A 667 24.26 -6.08 -13.40
N ILE A 668 24.92 -5.65 -12.34
CA ILE A 668 26.14 -4.84 -12.44
C ILE A 668 27.40 -5.69 -12.59
N HIS A 669 27.53 -6.80 -11.85
CA HIS A 669 28.76 -7.59 -11.82
C HIS A 669 28.76 -8.80 -12.75
N GLU A 670 27.58 -9.36 -13.04
CA GLU A 670 27.41 -10.47 -13.96
C GLU A 670 26.88 -10.01 -15.34
N ASN A 671 26.66 -8.70 -15.51
CA ASN A 671 26.18 -8.05 -16.73
C ASN A 671 24.85 -8.63 -17.22
N LEU A 672 23.92 -8.86 -16.27
CA LEU A 672 22.59 -9.29 -16.60
C LEU A 672 21.67 -8.08 -16.87
N PRO A 673 20.69 -8.23 -17.76
CA PRO A 673 19.72 -7.14 -17.97
C PRO A 673 18.87 -6.91 -16.72
N PHE A 674 18.47 -5.66 -16.53
CA PHE A 674 17.42 -5.31 -15.59
C PHE A 674 16.07 -5.85 -16.09
N PHE A 675 15.07 -5.85 -15.24
CA PHE A 675 13.76 -6.44 -15.51
C PHE A 675 12.83 -5.51 -16.31
N THR A 676 13.39 -4.53 -17.00
CA THR A 676 12.70 -3.55 -17.83
C THR A 676 12.61 -3.98 -19.29
N ASP A 677 11.84 -3.26 -20.06
CA ASP A 677 11.78 -3.42 -21.53
C ASP A 677 13.11 -3.17 -22.21
N THR A 678 13.90 -2.22 -21.70
CA THR A 678 15.22 -1.89 -22.24
C THR A 678 16.34 -2.79 -21.72
N GLY A 679 16.09 -3.59 -20.71
CA GLY A 679 17.13 -4.31 -19.95
C GLY A 679 18.01 -3.39 -19.11
N ARG A 680 17.67 -2.11 -19.00
CA ARG A 680 18.43 -1.05 -18.33
C ARG A 680 17.60 -0.39 -17.24
N LEU A 681 18.25 0.44 -16.45
CA LEU A 681 17.55 1.37 -15.56
C LEU A 681 16.90 2.46 -16.42
N ASN A 682 15.59 2.56 -16.33
CA ASN A 682 14.83 3.51 -17.13
C ASN A 682 14.62 4.84 -16.39
N ALA A 683 15.14 5.91 -16.93
CA ALA A 683 14.78 7.27 -16.53
C ALA A 683 13.48 7.74 -17.21
N TYR A 684 13.13 7.14 -18.32
CA TYR A 684 12.03 7.53 -19.19
C TYR A 684 11.02 6.39 -19.37
N THR A 685 9.76 6.73 -19.62
CA THR A 685 8.73 5.77 -20.01
C THR A 685 7.97 6.28 -21.24
N ASP A 686 7.87 5.46 -22.26
CA ASP A 686 7.16 5.78 -23.50
C ASP A 686 5.86 5.01 -23.65
N ILE A 687 5.32 4.53 -22.54
CA ILE A 687 3.97 3.97 -22.48
C ILE A 687 2.99 5.07 -22.90
N PRO A 688 2.08 4.81 -23.85
CA PRO A 688 1.17 5.83 -24.38
C PRO A 688 0.44 6.61 -23.30
N GLU A 689 -0.05 5.93 -22.27
CA GLU A 689 -0.79 6.54 -21.18
C GLU A 689 0.08 7.47 -20.34
N ALA A 690 1.36 7.15 -20.16
CA ALA A 690 2.29 8.03 -19.45
C ALA A 690 2.61 9.29 -20.27
N ILE A 691 2.72 9.16 -21.60
CA ILE A 691 2.90 10.31 -22.50
C ILE A 691 1.66 11.21 -22.45
N GLU A 692 0.48 10.62 -22.61
CA GLU A 692 -0.81 11.34 -22.55
C GLU A 692 -1.03 12.02 -21.20
N TYR A 693 -0.49 11.42 -20.12
CA TYR A 693 -0.63 11.97 -18.78
C TYR A 693 0.45 12.99 -18.42
N GLY A 694 1.46 13.14 -19.26
CA GLY A 694 2.57 14.07 -19.04
C GLY A 694 3.63 13.57 -18.05
N GLU A 695 3.70 12.28 -17.83
CA GLU A 695 4.63 11.62 -16.90
C GLU A 695 5.64 10.69 -17.60
N ASN A 696 5.85 10.91 -18.90
CA ASN A 696 6.92 10.24 -19.65
C ASN A 696 8.32 10.56 -19.08
N PHE A 697 8.56 11.80 -18.66
CA PHE A 697 9.69 12.18 -17.80
C PHE A 697 9.32 12.13 -16.33
N ILE A 698 10.32 12.21 -15.49
CA ILE A 698 10.14 12.42 -14.06
C ILE A 698 9.87 13.92 -13.87
N VAL A 699 8.68 14.30 -13.49
CA VAL A 699 8.26 15.71 -13.32
C VAL A 699 7.89 15.99 -11.87
N HIS A 700 8.07 17.23 -11.42
CA HIS A 700 7.37 17.70 -10.24
C HIS A 700 5.91 18.01 -10.62
N ARG A 701 5.01 17.51 -9.80
CA ARG A 701 3.59 17.71 -9.95
C ARG A 701 2.98 18.12 -8.62
N GLU A 702 2.17 19.16 -8.60
CA GLU A 702 1.51 19.60 -7.36
C GLU A 702 0.47 18.57 -6.92
N GLY A 703 0.68 17.96 -5.76
CA GLY A 703 -0.20 16.92 -5.25
C GLY A 703 -1.60 17.43 -4.98
N PRO A 704 -2.64 16.86 -5.60
CA PRO A 704 -4.02 17.36 -5.46
C PRO A 704 -4.54 17.31 -4.02
N GLU A 705 -4.01 16.44 -3.19
CA GLU A 705 -4.41 16.32 -1.79
C GLU A 705 -3.78 17.36 -0.86
N ALA A 706 -2.67 17.98 -1.26
CA ALA A 706 -1.92 18.84 -0.35
C ALA A 706 -1.06 19.88 -1.07
N THR A 707 -1.67 20.89 -1.64
CA THR A 707 -0.94 21.99 -2.27
C THR A 707 -1.62 23.35 -2.01
N PRO A 708 -0.83 24.43 -1.83
CA PRO A 708 -1.37 25.78 -1.81
C PRO A 708 -1.65 26.34 -3.22
N TYR A 709 -1.15 25.67 -4.26
CA TYR A 709 -1.27 26.05 -5.65
C TYR A 709 -2.38 25.29 -6.38
N LEU A 710 -2.55 25.56 -7.66
CA LEU A 710 -3.49 24.82 -8.47
C LEU A 710 -3.13 23.32 -8.43
N PRO A 711 -4.03 22.47 -7.97
CA PRO A 711 -3.77 21.03 -7.87
C PRO A 711 -3.43 20.39 -9.20
N ASN A 712 -2.60 19.36 -9.14
CA ASN A 712 -2.25 18.52 -10.29
C ASN A 712 -1.46 19.20 -11.42
N VAL A 713 -0.95 20.39 -11.19
CA VAL A 713 -0.11 21.11 -12.17
C VAL A 713 1.23 20.38 -12.35
N ILE A 714 1.59 20.15 -13.60
CA ILE A 714 2.92 19.69 -14.00
C ILE A 714 3.82 20.93 -14.15
N VAL A 715 4.85 21.02 -13.33
CA VAL A 715 5.81 22.11 -13.40
C VAL A 715 6.83 21.79 -14.48
N SER A 716 6.61 22.31 -15.68
CA SER A 716 7.55 22.08 -16.80
C SER A 716 7.31 23.05 -17.96
N THR A 717 8.40 23.49 -18.58
CA THR A 717 8.42 24.19 -19.89
C THR A 717 8.85 23.24 -21.03
N ASN A 718 9.23 22.00 -20.70
CA ASN A 718 9.75 21.03 -21.65
C ASN A 718 8.73 20.76 -22.80
N PRO A 719 9.07 21.00 -24.09
CA PRO A 719 8.17 20.79 -25.21
C PRO A 719 7.85 19.31 -25.48
N TYR A 720 8.59 18.40 -24.87
CA TYR A 720 8.42 16.95 -24.99
C TYR A 720 7.54 16.34 -23.87
N ILE A 721 6.95 17.20 -23.05
CA ILE A 721 5.87 16.84 -22.13
C ILE A 721 4.58 17.42 -22.70
N ARG A 722 3.69 16.55 -23.19
CA ARG A 722 2.48 16.93 -23.94
C ARG A 722 1.25 16.25 -23.32
N PRO A 723 0.85 16.68 -22.10
CA PRO A 723 -0.28 16.06 -21.44
C PRO A 723 -1.59 16.38 -22.17
N GLU A 724 -2.48 15.38 -22.22
CA GLU A 724 -3.84 15.56 -22.70
C GLU A 724 -4.77 15.95 -21.55
N ASN A 725 -5.60 16.96 -21.78
CA ASN A 725 -6.57 17.40 -20.79
C ASN A 725 -7.91 16.66 -20.83
N TYR A 726 -8.06 15.69 -21.71
CA TYR A 726 -9.28 14.88 -21.85
C TYR A 726 -10.57 15.72 -21.95
N GLY A 727 -10.49 16.86 -22.62
CA GLY A 727 -11.59 17.81 -22.75
C GLY A 727 -11.87 18.70 -21.55
N ILE A 728 -11.02 18.70 -20.54
CA ILE A 728 -11.17 19.52 -19.35
C ILE A 728 -10.48 20.87 -19.56
N THR A 729 -11.22 21.95 -19.35
CA THR A 729 -10.68 23.32 -19.40
C THR A 729 -10.21 23.78 -18.03
N PRO A 730 -9.36 24.82 -17.92
CA PRO A 730 -8.99 25.40 -16.64
C PRO A 730 -10.19 25.87 -15.79
N ALA A 731 -11.25 26.37 -16.43
CA ALA A 731 -12.47 26.77 -15.74
C ALA A 731 -13.20 25.54 -15.15
N MET A 732 -13.29 24.47 -15.91
CA MET A 732 -13.85 23.20 -15.42
C MET A 732 -13.00 22.61 -14.29
N LEU A 733 -11.69 22.78 -14.34
CA LEU A 733 -10.82 22.31 -13.27
C LEU A 733 -11.10 23.06 -11.96
N GLN A 734 -11.22 24.39 -12.01
CA GLN A 734 -11.60 25.17 -10.84
C GLN A 734 -12.96 24.75 -10.29
N GLN A 735 -13.93 24.48 -11.15
CA GLN A 735 -15.22 23.98 -10.76
C GLN A 735 -15.13 22.60 -10.10
N GLN A 736 -14.29 21.71 -10.62
CA GLN A 736 -14.04 20.39 -10.04
C GLN A 736 -13.45 20.43 -8.63
N LEU A 737 -12.63 21.42 -8.32
CA LEU A 737 -12.12 21.61 -6.96
C LEU A 737 -13.24 21.96 -5.97
N LEU A 738 -14.33 22.53 -6.46
CA LEU A 738 -15.51 22.88 -5.67
C LEU A 738 -16.56 21.73 -5.66
N ASP A 739 -16.73 21.04 -6.79
CA ASP A 739 -17.81 20.07 -7.02
C ASP A 739 -17.42 18.63 -6.77
N ALA A 740 -16.15 18.35 -6.60
CA ALA A 740 -15.71 17.04 -6.10
C ALA A 740 -15.87 15.82 -6.99
N ASP A 741 -16.02 15.92 -8.28
CA ASP A 741 -15.68 14.77 -9.13
C ASP A 741 -14.16 14.75 -9.36
N VAL A 742 -13.47 14.50 -8.30
CA VAL A 742 -12.02 14.52 -8.18
C VAL A 742 -11.30 13.48 -9.01
N ARG A 743 -12.03 12.63 -9.74
CA ARG A 743 -11.40 11.61 -10.58
C ARG A 743 -11.19 12.06 -12.01
N THR A 744 -11.76 13.18 -12.37
CA THR A 744 -11.48 13.84 -13.62
C THR A 744 -10.39 14.86 -13.39
N ILE A 745 -9.14 14.50 -13.65
CA ILE A 745 -7.99 15.36 -13.38
C ILE A 745 -7.54 16.00 -14.67
N ALA A 746 -7.47 17.32 -14.68
CA ALA A 746 -6.87 18.06 -15.78
C ALA A 746 -5.34 18.03 -15.66
N ASN A 747 -4.68 17.72 -16.75
CA ASN A 747 -3.23 17.70 -16.84
C ASN A 747 -2.71 19.06 -17.32
N ASN A 748 -2.66 20.05 -16.44
CA ASN A 748 -2.12 21.36 -16.78
C ASN A 748 -0.60 21.35 -16.64
N LYS A 749 0.07 21.86 -17.66
CA LYS A 749 1.51 22.11 -17.68
C LYS A 749 1.78 23.61 -17.60
N MET A 750 2.62 24.02 -16.66
CA MET A 750 2.99 25.43 -16.43
C MET A 750 4.46 25.51 -16.03
N SER A 751 5.08 26.63 -16.35
CA SER A 751 6.35 27.00 -15.71
C SER A 751 6.14 27.22 -14.21
N TRP A 752 7.20 27.12 -13.41
CA TRP A 752 7.10 27.46 -11.99
C TRP A 752 6.68 28.90 -11.76
N ALA A 753 7.18 29.82 -12.59
CA ALA A 753 6.80 31.22 -12.52
C ALA A 753 5.30 31.47 -12.67
N GLU A 754 4.61 30.69 -13.50
CA GLU A 754 3.15 30.69 -13.66
C GLU A 754 2.47 29.91 -12.52
N ALA A 755 2.92 28.71 -12.20
CA ALA A 755 2.31 27.84 -11.20
C ALA A 755 2.24 28.51 -9.82
N LYS A 756 3.28 29.19 -9.40
CA LYS A 756 3.32 29.88 -8.10
C LYS A 756 2.36 31.08 -7.99
N GLN A 757 1.83 31.59 -9.11
CA GLN A 757 0.80 32.63 -9.11
C GLN A 757 -0.62 32.05 -8.95
N THR A 758 -0.77 30.76 -9.09
CA THR A 758 -2.05 30.08 -8.90
C THR A 758 -2.33 29.90 -7.42
N LYS A 759 -3.61 29.72 -7.07
CA LYS A 759 -4.02 29.44 -5.71
C LYS A 759 -4.99 28.26 -5.68
N ASN A 760 -4.82 27.41 -4.68
CA ASN A 760 -5.83 26.42 -4.35
C ASN A 760 -7.02 27.14 -3.68
N PRO A 761 -8.24 27.02 -4.20
CA PRO A 761 -9.42 27.63 -3.58
C PRO A 761 -9.63 27.22 -2.12
N LEU A 762 -9.20 26.03 -1.73
CA LEU A 762 -9.27 25.57 -0.36
C LEU A 762 -8.40 26.38 0.60
N TRP A 763 -7.28 26.90 0.11
CA TRP A 763 -6.38 27.72 0.91
C TRP A 763 -7.05 28.99 1.43
N GLU A 764 -7.88 29.61 0.60
CA GLU A 764 -8.67 30.78 0.96
C GLU A 764 -9.79 30.44 1.97
N GLN A 765 -10.23 29.19 2.00
CA GLN A 765 -11.22 28.69 2.96
C GLN A 765 -10.62 28.24 4.30
N GLY A 766 -9.31 28.45 4.47
CA GLY A 766 -8.59 28.12 5.71
C GLY A 766 -8.04 26.70 5.79
N PHE A 767 -8.07 25.92 4.71
CA PHE A 767 -7.38 24.63 4.64
C PHE A 767 -5.89 24.86 4.38
N ARG A 768 -5.12 25.13 5.45
CA ARG A 768 -3.74 25.62 5.37
C ARG A 768 -2.73 24.76 6.12
N PHE A 769 -3.17 23.65 6.71
CA PHE A 769 -2.31 22.74 7.44
C PHE A 769 -2.18 21.43 6.70
N TYR A 770 -0.97 20.89 6.69
CA TYR A 770 -0.66 19.56 6.19
C TYR A 770 -0.78 18.57 7.34
N ALA A 771 -1.75 17.67 7.25
CA ALA A 771 -1.91 16.61 8.23
C ALA A 771 -1.00 15.44 7.89
N LEU A 772 0.01 15.21 8.70
CA LEU A 772 0.86 14.03 8.63
C LEU A 772 0.28 12.94 9.51
N THR A 773 0.33 11.70 9.04
CA THR A 773 -0.20 10.55 9.77
C THR A 773 0.85 9.45 9.98
N PRO A 774 1.96 9.74 10.67
CA PRO A 774 3.05 8.79 10.87
C PRO A 774 2.59 7.62 11.73
N LYS A 775 3.16 6.45 11.44
CA LYS A 775 2.98 5.27 12.27
C LYS A 775 3.62 5.49 13.64
N THR A 776 2.98 5.04 14.69
CA THR A 776 3.58 4.98 16.03
C THR A 776 4.41 3.71 16.21
N ARG A 777 5.45 3.79 17.05
CA ARG A 777 6.26 2.63 17.41
C ARG A 777 5.58 1.69 18.41
N HIS A 778 4.48 2.11 19.01
CA HIS A 778 3.87 1.40 20.14
C HIS A 778 2.72 0.47 19.73
N ARG A 779 2.40 0.35 18.44
CA ARG A 779 1.40 -0.59 17.95
C ARG A 779 1.61 -0.91 16.46
N ALA A 780 0.97 -1.97 16.01
CA ALA A 780 0.96 -2.38 14.61
C ALA A 780 -0.30 -1.86 13.92
N HIS A 781 -0.23 -0.65 13.32
CA HIS A 781 -1.37 0.02 12.71
C HIS A 781 -2.55 0.16 13.71
N SER A 782 -3.71 -0.45 13.43
CA SER A 782 -4.89 -0.46 14.29
C SER A 782 -4.99 -1.68 15.20
N GLN A 783 -3.96 -2.52 15.24
CA GLN A 783 -3.90 -3.67 16.15
C GLN A 783 -3.08 -3.37 17.40
N TRP A 784 -3.34 -4.14 18.45
CA TRP A 784 -2.76 -3.97 19.78
C TRP A 784 -3.19 -2.68 20.48
N SER A 785 -4.22 -2.00 19.96
CA SER A 785 -4.75 -0.77 20.57
C SER A 785 -5.47 -1.04 21.88
N ALA A 786 -5.99 -2.25 22.07
CA ALA A 786 -6.65 -2.66 23.31
C ALA A 786 -5.64 -3.09 24.39
N GLU A 787 -4.40 -3.32 24.02
CA GLU A 787 -3.33 -3.66 24.93
C GLU A 787 -2.98 -2.49 25.85
N ILE A 788 -3.04 -2.69 27.17
CA ILE A 788 -2.83 -1.63 28.17
C ILE A 788 -1.47 -0.97 27.97
N TRP A 789 -0.41 -1.75 27.78
CA TRP A 789 0.94 -1.22 27.66
C TRP A 789 1.10 -0.35 26.40
N HIS A 790 0.56 -0.79 25.27
CA HIS A 790 0.59 -0.03 24.05
C HIS A 790 -0.21 1.28 24.18
N ASN A 791 -1.36 1.22 24.81
CA ASN A 791 -2.17 2.40 25.06
C ASN A 791 -1.51 3.41 25.99
N ILE A 792 -0.85 2.95 27.05
CA ILE A 792 -0.11 3.83 27.97
C ILE A 792 1.01 4.56 27.22
N TRP A 793 1.77 3.85 26.40
CA TRP A 793 2.93 4.43 25.71
C TRP A 793 2.53 5.28 24.50
N ASP A 794 1.43 4.94 23.85
CA ASP A 794 0.98 5.68 22.67
C ASP A 794 0.15 6.94 23.00
N SER A 795 -0.04 7.23 24.26
CA SER A 795 -0.85 8.35 24.77
C SER A 795 -2.34 8.29 24.39
N ASN A 796 -2.82 7.13 23.93
CA ASN A 796 -4.25 6.88 23.73
C ASN A 796 -4.94 6.48 25.04
N PHE A 797 -4.16 6.17 26.02
CA PHE A 797 -4.59 5.85 27.37
C PHE A 797 -3.92 6.84 28.32
N GLY A 798 -4.64 7.83 28.78
CA GLY A 798 -4.16 8.76 29.79
C GLY A 798 -4.50 8.28 31.16
N ASP A 799 -3.83 8.81 32.16
CA ASP A 799 -4.24 8.68 33.55
C ASP A 799 -5.49 9.55 33.77
N PRO A 800 -6.66 8.97 34.04
CA PRO A 800 -7.89 9.74 34.21
C PRO A 800 -7.85 10.67 35.44
N TYR A 801 -6.89 10.46 36.32
CA TYR A 801 -6.72 11.25 37.55
C TYR A 801 -5.69 12.36 37.42
N ARG A 802 -5.00 12.46 36.30
CA ARG A 802 -4.05 13.56 36.08
C ARG A 802 -4.78 14.88 35.88
N LYS A 803 -4.31 15.89 36.59
CA LYS A 803 -4.81 17.26 36.49
C LYS A 803 -4.07 18.10 35.43
N ASP A 804 -2.94 17.62 34.94
CA ASP A 804 -2.19 18.34 33.92
C ASP A 804 -2.89 18.22 32.58
N LYS A 805 -3.40 19.35 32.08
CA LYS A 805 -4.13 19.44 30.82
C LYS A 805 -3.28 19.07 29.60
N ARG A 806 -1.96 19.06 29.71
CA ARG A 806 -1.06 18.62 28.64
C ARG A 806 -1.00 17.10 28.49
N LEU A 807 -1.50 16.39 29.48
CA LEU A 807 -1.55 14.94 29.48
C LEU A 807 -3.01 14.52 29.33
N PRO A 808 -3.37 13.85 28.24
CA PRO A 808 -4.75 13.56 27.96
C PRO A 808 -5.36 12.60 28.99
N ALA A 809 -6.65 12.72 29.19
CA ALA A 809 -7.43 11.67 29.80
C ALA A 809 -7.46 10.44 28.88
N SER A 810 -7.80 9.29 29.44
CA SER A 810 -7.93 8.04 28.71
C SER A 810 -8.84 8.19 27.49
N GLY A 811 -8.39 7.72 26.34
CA GLY A 811 -9.15 7.66 25.10
C GLY A 811 -9.06 8.90 24.20
N ASP A 812 -8.41 9.97 24.66
CA ASP A 812 -8.26 11.16 23.80
C ASP A 812 -7.10 11.00 22.83
N HIS A 813 -7.37 11.21 21.55
CA HIS A 813 -6.34 11.32 20.54
C HIS A 813 -5.73 12.70 20.53
N GLN A 814 -4.41 12.73 20.35
CA GLN A 814 -3.65 13.96 20.28
C GLN A 814 -3.38 14.36 18.85
N MET A 815 -3.41 15.67 18.62
CA MET A 815 -2.87 16.31 17.44
C MET A 815 -1.66 17.16 17.89
N HIS A 816 -0.49 16.88 17.36
CA HIS A 816 0.67 17.71 17.61
C HIS A 816 0.72 18.85 16.60
N MET A 817 0.98 20.07 17.07
CA MET A 817 1.17 21.22 16.21
C MET A 817 2.17 22.22 16.79
N ASN A 818 2.69 23.05 15.91
CA ASN A 818 3.61 24.11 16.30
C ASN A 818 2.94 25.10 17.27
N PRO A 819 3.61 25.47 18.39
CA PRO A 819 3.04 26.41 19.36
C PRO A 819 2.66 27.78 18.75
N ALA A 820 3.46 28.33 17.85
CA ALA A 820 3.16 29.61 17.20
C ALA A 820 1.89 29.51 16.33
N ALA A 821 1.79 28.46 15.53
CA ALA A 821 0.60 28.23 14.72
C ALA A 821 -0.67 28.06 15.56
N ALA A 822 -0.56 27.37 16.71
CA ALA A 822 -1.68 27.22 17.64
C ALA A 822 -2.09 28.56 18.25
N GLN A 823 -1.14 29.37 18.67
CA GLN A 823 -1.39 30.71 19.25
C GLN A 823 -2.09 31.64 18.25
N ASP A 824 -1.67 31.62 16.98
CA ASP A 824 -2.30 32.43 15.93
C ASP A 824 -3.78 32.06 15.69
N LEU A 825 -4.14 30.81 16.01
CA LEU A 825 -5.53 30.32 15.97
C LEU A 825 -6.27 30.47 17.31
N GLY A 826 -5.66 31.06 18.33
CA GLY A 826 -6.23 31.17 19.68
C GLY A 826 -6.34 29.82 20.40
N ILE A 827 -5.53 28.86 20.04
CA ILE A 827 -5.53 27.49 20.60
C ILE A 827 -4.41 27.36 21.63
N GLN A 828 -4.76 26.81 22.79
CA GLN A 828 -3.81 26.51 23.87
C GLN A 828 -3.44 25.02 23.87
N ASP A 829 -2.30 24.69 24.50
CA ASP A 829 -1.93 23.31 24.76
C ASP A 829 -2.99 22.61 25.60
N GLY A 830 -3.51 21.49 25.12
CA GLY A 830 -4.59 20.73 25.75
C GLY A 830 -6.01 21.13 25.34
N ASP A 831 -6.19 22.14 24.50
CA ASP A 831 -7.51 22.47 23.94
C ASP A 831 -8.02 21.39 23.00
N TYR A 832 -9.34 21.30 22.89
CA TYR A 832 -9.96 20.52 21.82
C TYR A 832 -10.10 21.34 20.56
N VAL A 833 -9.84 20.69 19.44
CA VAL A 833 -9.94 21.27 18.09
C VAL A 833 -10.67 20.32 17.17
N TYR A 834 -11.30 20.90 16.14
CA TYR A 834 -11.73 20.15 14.98
C TYR A 834 -10.65 20.21 13.89
N VAL A 835 -10.35 19.07 13.32
CA VAL A 835 -9.57 18.95 12.10
C VAL A 835 -10.54 18.61 10.98
N ASP A 836 -10.75 19.57 10.09
CA ASP A 836 -11.62 19.43 8.93
C ASP A 836 -10.81 19.15 7.70
N ALA A 837 -11.17 18.14 6.94
CA ALA A 837 -10.73 18.03 5.56
C ALA A 837 -11.82 18.55 4.63
N ASN A 838 -11.46 18.79 3.37
CA ASN A 838 -12.42 19.22 2.36
C ASN A 838 -13.47 18.12 2.11
N PRO A 839 -14.75 18.36 2.38
CA PRO A 839 -15.80 17.36 2.12
C PRO A 839 -15.89 16.96 0.65
N ALA A 840 -15.52 17.89 -0.23
CA ALA A 840 -15.54 17.67 -1.68
C ALA A 840 -14.50 16.65 -2.16
N ASP A 841 -13.47 16.39 -1.39
CA ASP A 841 -12.39 15.45 -1.76
C ASP A 841 -12.61 14.02 -1.30
N ARG A 842 -13.82 13.67 -0.88
CA ARG A 842 -14.07 12.41 -0.23
C ARG A 842 -15.26 11.68 -0.81
N PRO A 843 -15.46 10.42 -0.39
CA PRO A 843 -16.65 9.67 -0.75
C PRO A 843 -17.94 10.29 -0.24
N TYR A 844 -17.85 11.27 0.61
CA TYR A 844 -18.97 12.04 1.16
C TYR A 844 -19.36 13.23 0.27
N LEU A 845 -19.22 13.06 -1.00
CA LEU A 845 -19.55 14.05 -2.01
C LEU A 845 -20.98 14.60 -1.80
N HIS A 846 -21.12 15.92 -1.90
CA HIS A 846 -22.37 16.63 -1.69
C HIS A 846 -22.93 16.57 -0.26
N ALA A 847 -22.18 16.07 0.72
CA ALA A 847 -22.60 16.11 2.10
C ALA A 847 -22.73 17.56 2.59
N THR A 848 -23.87 17.88 3.19
CA THR A 848 -24.12 19.16 3.85
C THR A 848 -23.74 19.08 5.33
N SER A 849 -23.68 20.22 6.01
CA SER A 849 -23.42 20.27 7.47
C SER A 849 -24.37 19.40 8.30
N ASP A 850 -25.56 19.16 7.78
CA ASP A 850 -26.58 18.36 8.46
C ASP A 850 -26.48 16.87 8.16
N ASP A 851 -25.65 16.50 7.16
CA ASP A 851 -25.44 15.11 6.79
C ASP A 851 -24.56 14.42 7.86
N PRO A 852 -24.92 13.21 8.31
CA PRO A 852 -24.09 12.44 9.21
C PRO A 852 -22.66 12.20 8.68
N PHE A 853 -22.50 12.08 7.37
CA PHE A 853 -21.17 11.95 6.76
C PHE A 853 -20.31 13.18 6.96
N PHE A 854 -20.87 14.37 6.89
CA PHE A 854 -20.13 15.59 7.14
C PHE A 854 -19.54 15.62 8.56
N LYS A 855 -20.30 15.18 9.54
CA LYS A 855 -19.85 15.11 10.94
C LYS A 855 -18.70 14.14 11.14
N VAL A 856 -18.74 12.97 10.49
CA VAL A 856 -17.63 11.99 10.58
C VAL A 856 -16.42 12.35 9.71
N ALA A 857 -16.59 13.32 8.85
CA ALA A 857 -15.51 13.84 8.01
C ALA A 857 -14.58 14.80 8.76
N ARG A 858 -14.88 15.16 9.98
CA ARG A 858 -14.01 15.93 10.87
C ARG A 858 -13.61 15.10 12.08
N LEU A 859 -12.42 15.34 12.56
CA LEU A 859 -11.93 14.75 13.81
C LEU A 859 -11.90 15.80 14.92
N LYS A 860 -12.34 15.43 16.10
CA LYS A 860 -12.14 16.22 17.30
C LYS A 860 -10.96 15.65 18.07
N LEU A 861 -9.91 16.43 18.20
CA LEU A 861 -8.62 16.01 18.74
C LEU A 861 -8.18 16.98 19.85
N ARG A 862 -7.30 16.49 20.71
CA ARG A 862 -6.68 17.29 21.74
C ARG A 862 -5.32 17.79 21.28
N VAL A 863 -5.08 19.09 21.38
CA VAL A 863 -3.82 19.69 20.93
C VAL A 863 -2.70 19.39 21.89
N LYS A 864 -1.58 19.03 21.33
CA LYS A 864 -0.28 18.94 21.99
C LYS A 864 0.69 19.89 21.30
N TYR A 865 1.21 20.87 22.03
CA TYR A 865 2.27 21.72 21.52
C TYR A 865 3.55 20.90 21.27
N ASN A 866 4.07 21.02 20.06
CA ASN A 866 5.32 20.35 19.70
C ASN A 866 6.12 21.20 18.70
N PRO A 867 7.23 21.83 19.12
CA PRO A 867 8.04 22.68 18.24
C PRO A 867 8.84 21.89 17.19
N ALA A 868 8.88 20.57 17.25
CA ALA A 868 9.52 19.75 16.22
C ALA A 868 8.75 19.74 14.89
N TYR A 869 7.51 20.24 14.88
CA TYR A 869 6.71 20.39 13.67
C TYR A 869 6.81 21.84 13.17
N PRO A 870 7.11 22.06 11.87
CA PRO A 870 7.04 23.39 11.25
C PRO A 870 5.63 23.99 11.35
N TYR A 871 5.52 25.29 11.15
CA TYR A 871 4.30 26.09 11.38
C TYR A 871 3.02 25.49 10.74
N GLN A 872 3.12 25.02 9.49
CA GLN A 872 1.96 24.51 8.75
C GLN A 872 1.76 23.00 8.87
N ILE A 873 2.53 22.33 9.70
CA ILE A 873 2.46 20.88 9.86
C ILE A 873 1.70 20.54 11.13
N ILE A 874 0.75 19.63 10.99
CA ILE A 874 0.14 18.96 12.12
C ILE A 874 0.38 17.45 12.02
N MET A 875 0.47 16.79 13.14
CA MET A 875 0.65 15.34 13.20
C MET A 875 -0.49 14.68 13.96
N ILE A 876 -1.07 13.68 13.33
CA ILE A 876 -2.06 12.79 13.92
C ILE A 876 -1.52 11.37 13.78
N LYS A 877 -1.40 10.64 14.88
CA LYS A 877 -0.87 9.28 14.83
C LYS A 877 -1.74 8.37 13.95
N HIS A 878 -1.08 7.57 13.12
CA HIS A 878 -1.74 6.63 12.21
C HIS A 878 -2.60 5.60 12.96
N SER A 879 -3.77 5.35 12.45
CA SER A 879 -4.71 4.30 12.90
C SER A 879 -4.97 4.30 14.41
N PRO A 880 -5.45 5.40 14.98
CA PRO A 880 -5.92 5.38 16.35
C PRO A 880 -7.08 4.39 16.50
N PHE A 881 -7.26 3.90 17.70
CA PHE A 881 -8.37 3.00 18.00
C PHE A 881 -9.72 3.67 17.72
N MET A 882 -10.59 3.00 16.99
CA MET A 882 -11.93 3.47 16.69
C MET A 882 -12.92 2.96 17.74
N ALA A 883 -13.70 3.84 18.31
CA ALA A 883 -14.81 3.44 19.15
C ALA A 883 -15.95 2.86 18.31
N THR A 884 -16.50 1.76 18.76
CA THR A 884 -17.68 1.15 18.18
C THR A 884 -18.95 1.77 18.74
N GLU A 885 -20.10 1.54 18.10
CA GLU A 885 -21.41 1.97 18.63
C GLU A 885 -21.65 1.46 20.06
N LYS A 886 -21.19 0.26 20.36
CA LYS A 886 -21.32 -0.33 21.70
C LYS A 886 -20.50 0.43 22.74
N SER A 887 -19.25 0.76 22.43
CA SER A 887 -18.40 1.53 23.35
C SER A 887 -18.88 2.98 23.50
N VAL A 888 -19.38 3.60 22.43
CA VAL A 888 -20.00 4.93 22.51
C VAL A 888 -21.22 4.92 23.41
N LYS A 889 -22.12 3.96 23.26
CA LYS A 889 -23.30 3.82 24.13
C LYS A 889 -22.92 3.58 25.58
N ALA A 890 -21.88 2.81 25.83
CA ALA A 890 -21.37 2.61 27.19
C ALA A 890 -20.87 3.92 27.82
N HIS A 891 -20.38 4.87 27.02
CA HIS A 891 -20.03 6.20 27.47
C HIS A 891 -21.25 7.11 27.67
N GLU A 892 -22.26 6.99 26.82
CA GLU A 892 -23.48 7.77 26.90
C GLU A 892 -24.35 7.40 28.14
N THR A 893 -24.30 6.13 28.53
CA THR A 893 -25.00 5.59 29.68
C THR A 893 -24.03 5.31 30.82
N ARG A 894 -23.69 6.33 31.57
CA ARG A 894 -22.76 6.20 32.70
C ARG A 894 -23.40 5.51 33.90
N PRO A 895 -22.59 4.73 34.66
CA PRO A 895 -23.14 4.04 35.86
C PRO A 895 -23.74 4.96 36.90
N ASP A 896 -23.32 6.21 36.96
CA ASP A 896 -23.80 7.21 37.91
C ASP A 896 -25.05 7.95 37.40
N GLY A 897 -25.58 7.57 36.21
CA GLY A 897 -26.79 8.14 35.63
C GLY A 897 -26.64 9.54 35.04
N ARG A 898 -25.42 10.10 35.02
CA ARG A 898 -25.19 11.39 34.37
C ARG A 898 -25.08 11.20 32.86
N ALA A 899 -25.79 12.06 32.12
CA ALA A 899 -25.67 12.08 30.66
C ALA A 899 -24.29 12.58 30.23
N VAL A 900 -23.68 11.93 29.26
CA VAL A 900 -22.54 12.43 28.53
C VAL A 900 -23.05 13.13 27.30
N SER A 901 -22.51 14.33 27.01
CA SER A 901 -22.92 15.08 25.83
C SER A 901 -22.62 14.28 24.55
N GLU A 902 -23.55 14.24 23.63
CA GLU A 902 -23.39 13.64 22.31
C GLU A 902 -22.26 14.29 21.49
N ASP A 903 -21.94 15.54 21.80
CA ASP A 903 -20.90 16.32 21.12
C ASP A 903 -19.53 16.19 21.78
N THR A 904 -19.32 15.21 22.63
CA THR A 904 -18.01 15.01 23.24
C THR A 904 -16.98 14.63 22.17
N GLY A 905 -15.74 15.09 22.32
CA GLY A 905 -14.65 14.75 21.41
C GLY A 905 -14.42 13.26 21.27
N TYR A 906 -14.69 12.50 22.29
CA TYR A 906 -14.63 11.05 22.26
C TYR A 906 -15.55 10.47 21.19
N GLN A 907 -16.78 10.85 21.11
CA GLN A 907 -17.72 10.35 20.10
C GLN A 907 -17.35 10.82 18.69
N ALA A 908 -17.08 12.12 18.53
CA ALA A 908 -16.72 12.68 17.24
C ALA A 908 -15.40 12.06 16.68
N ASN A 909 -14.47 11.76 17.57
CA ASN A 909 -13.16 11.24 17.19
C ASN A 909 -13.17 9.74 16.90
N LEU A 910 -13.89 8.96 17.69
CA LEU A 910 -13.72 7.51 17.71
C LEU A 910 -14.89 6.74 17.12
N ARG A 911 -16.04 7.35 16.88
CA ARG A 911 -17.26 6.65 16.52
C ARG A 911 -17.23 5.99 15.15
N TYR A 912 -16.78 6.69 14.12
CA TYR A 912 -16.97 6.25 12.74
C TYR A 912 -15.70 6.36 11.89
N GLY A 913 -14.56 6.49 12.50
CA GLY A 913 -13.36 6.60 11.72
C GLY A 913 -12.09 6.77 12.51
N SER A 914 -11.02 6.79 11.77
CA SER A 914 -9.69 7.12 12.22
C SER A 914 -9.22 8.37 11.46
N HIS A 915 -7.93 8.67 11.55
CA HIS A 915 -7.31 9.69 10.68
C HIS A 915 -7.65 9.50 9.19
N GLN A 916 -7.95 8.29 8.74
CA GLN A 916 -8.39 7.99 7.37
C GLN A 916 -9.68 8.71 6.96
N SER A 917 -10.51 9.11 7.93
CA SER A 917 -11.76 9.85 7.66
C SER A 917 -11.53 11.25 7.10
N ILE A 918 -10.36 11.83 7.31
CA ILE A 918 -10.01 13.16 6.80
C ILE A 918 -9.10 13.12 5.56
N THR A 919 -8.66 11.95 5.12
CA THR A 919 -7.82 11.81 3.94
C THR A 919 -8.64 11.50 2.70
N ARG A 920 -8.08 11.75 1.53
CA ARG A 920 -8.74 11.39 0.27
C ARG A 920 -8.97 9.88 0.20
N ASP A 921 -10.04 9.51 -0.42
CA ASP A 921 -10.51 8.13 -0.50
C ASP A 921 -10.10 7.40 -1.77
N TRP A 922 -9.66 8.14 -2.78
CA TRP A 922 -9.18 7.60 -4.02
C TRP A 922 -7.91 8.34 -4.41
N SER A 923 -7.19 7.82 -5.31
CA SER A 923 -5.80 8.18 -5.41
C SER A 923 -5.25 8.19 -6.82
N MET A 924 -5.96 7.62 -7.77
CA MET A 924 -5.48 7.53 -9.15
C MET A 924 -6.40 8.27 -10.11
N PRO A 925 -5.87 8.91 -11.14
CA PRO A 925 -6.66 9.34 -12.28
C PRO A 925 -7.37 8.16 -12.90
N MET A 926 -8.62 8.36 -13.31
CA MET A 926 -9.43 7.29 -13.87
C MET A 926 -8.80 6.62 -15.08
N HIS A 927 -8.18 7.39 -15.97
CA HIS A 927 -7.55 6.80 -17.14
C HIS A 927 -6.31 5.97 -16.79
N GLN A 928 -5.58 6.27 -15.73
CA GLN A 928 -4.50 5.40 -15.26
C GLN A 928 -5.04 4.07 -14.75
N THR A 929 -6.10 4.10 -13.94
CA THR A 929 -6.68 2.87 -13.42
C THR A 929 -7.44 2.10 -14.47
N ASP A 930 -8.26 2.76 -15.29
CA ASP A 930 -9.15 2.10 -16.23
C ASP A 930 -8.48 1.79 -17.58
N THR A 931 -7.50 2.59 -17.99
CA THR A 931 -6.85 2.43 -19.30
C THR A 931 -5.53 1.70 -19.17
N LEU A 932 -4.66 2.14 -18.29
CA LEU A 932 -3.34 1.55 -18.14
C LEU A 932 -3.43 0.08 -17.75
N PHE A 933 -4.22 -0.22 -16.74
CA PHE A 933 -4.33 -1.58 -16.24
C PHE A 933 -5.25 -2.46 -17.07
N HIS A 934 -6.37 -1.95 -17.51
CA HIS A 934 -7.31 -2.73 -18.28
C HIS A 934 -6.86 -3.00 -19.68
N LYS A 935 -6.56 -1.91 -20.40
CA LYS A 935 -6.25 -2.00 -21.82
C LYS A 935 -4.82 -2.40 -22.10
N LYS A 936 -3.91 -2.11 -21.14
CA LYS A 936 -2.48 -2.28 -21.30
C LYS A 936 -1.87 -3.26 -20.30
N LYS A 937 -2.68 -3.97 -19.56
CA LYS A 937 -2.22 -4.94 -18.55
C LYS A 937 -1.15 -5.88 -19.08
N VAL A 938 -1.33 -6.40 -20.28
CA VAL A 938 -0.38 -7.30 -20.92
C VAL A 938 0.95 -6.61 -21.23
N GLU A 939 0.92 -5.37 -21.65
CA GLU A 939 2.14 -4.59 -21.93
C GLU A 939 2.90 -4.21 -20.66
N MET A 940 2.21 -4.06 -19.55
CA MET A 940 2.84 -3.78 -18.27
C MET A 940 3.34 -5.03 -17.56
N ALA A 941 2.74 -6.16 -17.80
CA ALA A 941 3.00 -7.40 -17.07
C ALA A 941 4.45 -7.89 -17.17
N PHE A 942 5.12 -7.63 -18.28
CA PHE A 942 6.49 -8.06 -18.47
C PHE A 942 7.48 -7.26 -17.62
N MET A 943 7.11 -6.08 -17.17
CA MET A 943 8.02 -5.20 -16.45
C MET A 943 8.36 -5.70 -15.04
N PHE A 944 7.49 -6.52 -14.45
CA PHE A 944 7.72 -6.98 -13.07
C PHE A 944 6.99 -8.25 -12.69
N GLY A 945 6.95 -9.17 -13.59
CA GLY A 945 6.34 -10.45 -13.25
C GLY A 945 4.85 -10.40 -12.98
N GLY A 946 4.15 -9.49 -13.61
CA GLY A 946 2.75 -9.66 -13.87
C GLY A 946 1.74 -8.97 -12.97
N GLU A 947 2.15 -8.30 -11.95
CA GLU A 947 1.18 -7.63 -11.10
C GLU A 947 1.11 -6.13 -11.42
N ALA A 948 0.14 -5.76 -12.22
CA ALA A 948 -0.13 -4.36 -12.55
C ALA A 948 -0.72 -3.54 -11.39
N ASP A 949 -0.64 -4.05 -10.17
CA ASP A 949 -1.12 -3.42 -8.97
C ASP A 949 -0.43 -2.15 -8.58
N ASN A 950 0.73 -2.01 -9.11
CA ASN A 950 1.66 -1.00 -8.67
C ASN A 950 1.11 0.40 -8.73
N HIS A 951 0.15 0.64 -9.60
CA HIS A 951 -0.44 1.97 -9.70
C HIS A 951 -1.66 2.17 -8.81
N ALA A 952 -2.48 1.14 -8.65
CA ALA A 952 -3.68 1.25 -7.82
C ALA A 952 -3.33 1.33 -6.33
N VAL A 953 -2.32 0.59 -5.95
CA VAL A 953 -1.95 0.34 -4.57
C VAL A 953 -1.43 1.55 -3.86
N ASN A 954 -0.72 2.37 -4.56
CA ASN A 954 0.29 3.21 -3.95
C ASN A 954 -0.16 4.62 -3.71
N THR A 955 -1.34 4.87 -4.14
CA THR A 955 -1.85 6.21 -4.17
C THR A 955 -3.02 6.38 -3.20
N VAL A 956 -3.07 5.61 -2.14
CA VAL A 956 -3.99 5.87 -1.03
C VAL A 956 -3.41 6.98 -0.19
N PRO A 957 -3.85 8.24 -0.35
CA PRO A 957 -3.31 9.33 0.43
C PRO A 957 -3.56 9.08 1.92
N LYS A 958 -2.52 9.15 2.70
CA LYS A 958 -2.59 9.13 4.16
C LYS A 958 -2.37 10.51 4.75
N GLU A 959 -2.09 11.49 3.93
CA GLU A 959 -1.82 12.86 4.28
C GLU A 959 -2.64 13.79 3.40
N THR A 960 -3.02 14.94 3.93
CA THR A 960 -3.93 15.85 3.24
C THR A 960 -3.86 17.26 3.79
N LEU A 961 -4.37 18.21 3.01
CA LEU A 961 -4.55 19.59 3.45
C LEU A 961 -5.83 19.69 4.30
N VAL A 962 -5.72 20.27 5.49
CA VAL A 962 -6.81 20.40 6.45
C VAL A 962 -6.93 21.81 7.00
N ARG A 963 -8.09 22.06 7.59
CA ARG A 963 -8.37 23.23 8.40
C ARG A 963 -8.41 22.82 9.87
N VAL A 964 -7.80 23.62 10.73
CA VAL A 964 -7.85 23.42 12.19
C VAL A 964 -8.63 24.57 12.81
N VAL A 965 -9.64 24.25 13.59
CA VAL A 965 -10.46 25.24 14.29
C VAL A 965 -10.67 24.82 15.74
N LYS A 966 -10.69 25.78 16.65
CA LYS A 966 -10.99 25.51 18.05
C LYS A 966 -12.40 24.95 18.21
N ALA A 967 -12.58 23.93 19.01
CA ALA A 967 -13.87 23.34 19.24
C ALA A 967 -14.73 24.27 20.12
N GLU A 968 -16.06 24.25 19.91
CA GLU A 968 -17.01 25.09 20.59
C GLU A 968 -17.14 24.80 22.08
N ASP A 969 -16.79 23.62 22.53
CA ASP A 969 -16.72 23.26 23.95
C ASP A 969 -15.49 23.80 24.68
N GLY A 970 -14.68 24.59 23.97
CA GLY A 970 -13.67 25.45 24.52
C GLY A 970 -12.37 24.82 24.98
N GLY A 971 -12.24 23.51 25.06
CA GLY A 971 -11.04 22.89 25.55
C GLY A 971 -11.06 22.56 27.04
N PRO A 972 -9.90 22.61 27.76
CA PRO A 972 -9.76 22.08 29.12
C PRO A 972 -10.67 22.74 30.16
N GLU A 973 -10.91 24.01 29.99
CA GLU A 973 -11.73 24.81 30.88
C GLU A 973 -13.22 24.82 30.47
N GLY A 974 -13.50 24.31 29.28
CA GLY A 974 -14.83 24.32 28.71
C GLY A 974 -15.71 23.18 29.20
N LYS A 975 -16.80 22.99 28.45
CA LYS A 975 -17.77 21.92 28.66
C LYS A 975 -17.37 20.62 27.93
N GLY A 976 -18.27 19.70 27.85
CA GLY A 976 -18.12 18.49 27.08
C GLY A 976 -17.18 17.48 27.68
N LEU A 977 -16.39 16.80 26.83
CA LEU A 977 -15.55 15.72 27.28
C LEU A 977 -14.52 16.16 28.33
N TRP A 978 -14.02 17.38 28.22
CA TRP A 978 -13.08 17.90 29.20
C TRP A 978 -13.71 18.06 30.59
N GLU A 979 -14.91 18.57 30.68
CA GLU A 979 -15.63 18.64 31.94
C GLU A 979 -15.91 17.23 32.50
N VAL A 980 -16.26 16.31 31.60
CA VAL A 980 -16.44 14.91 31.97
C VAL A 980 -15.12 14.32 32.44
N ALA A 981 -14.01 14.64 31.80
CA ALA A 981 -12.68 14.18 32.21
C ALA A 981 -12.27 14.76 33.59
N LYS A 982 -12.63 16.02 33.88
CA LYS A 982 -12.42 16.59 35.21
C LYS A 982 -13.18 15.82 36.29
N THR A 983 -14.28 15.28 35.96
CA THR A 983 -15.06 14.41 36.84
C THR A 983 -14.72 12.94 36.65
N GLU A 984 -13.58 12.66 35.99
CA GLU A 984 -13.10 11.33 35.61
C GLU A 984 -14.21 10.49 34.99
N ARG A 985 -14.95 11.12 34.09
CA ARG A 985 -16.07 10.48 33.38
C ARG A 985 -17.10 9.86 34.34
N GLY A 986 -17.44 10.61 35.35
CA GLY A 986 -18.39 10.18 36.39
C GLY A 986 -17.73 9.57 37.59
N ARG A 987 -16.45 9.55 37.66
CA ARG A 987 -15.73 9.22 38.90
C ARG A 987 -15.47 10.46 39.73
N THR A 988 -15.25 10.26 40.99
CA THR A 988 -14.78 11.30 41.87
C THR A 988 -13.37 11.72 41.46
N PRO A 989 -13.04 13.03 41.48
CA PRO A 989 -11.65 13.48 41.27
C PRO A 989 -10.65 12.70 42.15
N ALA A 990 -9.46 12.49 41.64
CA ALA A 990 -8.43 11.72 42.34
C ALA A 990 -8.21 12.18 43.80
N SER A 991 -8.37 13.46 44.05
CA SER A 991 -8.27 14.03 45.42
C SER A 991 -9.43 13.62 46.34
N GLU A 992 -10.52 13.12 45.77
CA GLU A 992 -11.77 12.77 46.49
C GLU A 992 -12.05 11.26 46.46
N ASP A 993 -11.45 10.54 45.49
CA ASP A 993 -11.56 9.11 45.37
C ASP A 993 -10.72 8.38 46.41
N ASP A 994 -11.34 7.58 47.25
CA ASP A 994 -10.65 6.93 48.34
C ASP A 994 -9.62 5.89 47.91
N PHE A 995 -9.84 5.19 46.81
CA PHE A 995 -8.88 4.28 46.24
C PHE A 995 -7.65 5.03 45.71
N MET A 996 -7.87 6.13 45.00
CA MET A 996 -6.78 6.96 44.48
C MET A 996 -6.05 7.71 45.56
N LYS A 997 -6.75 8.16 46.60
CA LYS A 997 -6.08 8.73 47.78
C LYS A 997 -5.10 7.71 48.43
N LYS A 998 -5.56 6.47 48.57
CA LYS A 998 -4.74 5.38 49.10
C LYS A 998 -3.55 5.07 48.17
N TYR A 999 -3.78 4.99 46.86
CA TYR A 999 -2.72 4.82 45.88
C TYR A 999 -1.69 5.95 45.90
N LEU A 1000 -2.15 7.20 45.84
CA LEU A 1000 -1.28 8.37 45.84
C LEU A 1000 -0.52 8.54 47.17
N SER A 1001 -1.03 8.03 48.25
CA SER A 1001 -0.34 7.97 49.54
C SER A 1001 0.68 6.84 49.65
N GLY A 1002 0.84 6.02 48.62
CA GLY A 1002 1.71 4.85 48.62
C GLY A 1002 1.15 3.66 49.40
N GLY A 1003 -0.12 3.71 49.78
CA GLY A 1003 -0.76 2.69 50.60
C GLY A 1003 -1.45 1.58 49.84
N LEU A 1004 -1.24 1.46 48.54
CA LEU A 1004 -1.82 0.42 47.73
C LEU A 1004 -0.92 -0.80 47.73
N ILE A 1005 -1.24 -1.74 48.54
CA ILE A 1005 -0.68 -3.07 48.46
C ILE A 1005 -1.64 -3.88 47.61
N ILE A 1006 -1.20 -4.30 46.46
CA ILE A 1006 -1.91 -5.32 45.66
C ILE A 1006 -1.75 -6.60 46.46
N SER A 1007 -2.75 -6.94 47.25
CA SER A 1007 -2.85 -8.31 47.76
C SER A 1007 -3.18 -9.21 46.62
N THR A 1008 -2.29 -10.06 46.25
CA THR A 1008 -2.50 -11.16 45.34
C THR A 1008 -3.60 -12.07 45.79
#